data_3262ce6b2a1797519060c468c8f0f807
#
_entry.id   3262ce6b2a1797519060c468c8f0f807
#
_cell.length_a   1.000
_cell.length_b   1.000
_cell.length_c   1.000
_cell.angle_alpha   90.00
_cell.angle_beta   90.00
_cell.angle_gamma   90.00
#
_symmetry.space_group_name_H-M   'P 1'
#
loop_
_entity.id
_entity.type
_entity.pdbx_description
1 polymer ?
#
loop_
_entity_poly.entity_id
_entity_poly.type
_entity_poly.pdbx_seq_one_letter_code
_entity_poly.pdbx_strand_id
1 'polypeptide(L)'
;MFHSSFCFGSAGSFVLVIGSFLNPPAARGAERQIVRPVNETQRVALTGNIRPEATPRNDLGAVDDDLPLDHVQLLLRRPDAVQQQLDAYTESLSDKSSANFHQWLTAGELGQRFGVAEQDIDAITGWLALHGFHVDQVYPNRIAIDFSGTAAQVREAFQTEIHNYEVNGVRHIANNTDPTVPAALAPTIAGIVSLHDFRPRPMFKPRRPQYTFDSGGEQNAVTPGDLAAIYNLKPLFSSGHSGKGQTIAVIEDTNLYSTADWTTFRKKFGLSTYTSGSLKQVHPAPKSGTSNCSDPGVNADGDDSEATIDAEYASAAAPNAEIEVASCNNTNTTFGGQIALQNLLNGASTPPALISISYGDCESDNGAAANAALSNLYQQAVAEGVSVFVSSGDEGAASCDANQPSATLGISISGYASTPYNVAVGGTDFEDTYLKESSTYWSGTNSSTYESARGYIPEIPWNDSCAGKLLASYESGSSVAYGEKGFCNTATGDGYMTVDSGSGGPSACAKGTASAKDVTSGSCHGWAKPKWQSLVGVPSDGVRDIPDVSLFAANGVWGHYYVYCFSDPDNGGSSCNQSPSNWASAGGTSFTAPILAGIQALVVQKWGRQGNPNPIYYKIANSEYGSKGKSSCNSSLGKDVASSCVFYDVTAGDMDVNCTGSHDCYRPSGENGVLSTSDSSDKPAFSAATGWDFATGIGTLNAYNLVFSKDW
;
A
#
# COMPACT_ATOMS: atom_id res chain seq x y z
N MET A 1 -14.99 44.22 84.43
CA MET A 1 -13.54 44.50 84.52
C MET A 1 -12.91 44.25 83.19
N PHE A 2 -12.23 45.20 82.68
CA PHE A 2 -11.50 45.32 81.41
C PHE A 2 -10.63 44.16 81.07
N HIS A 3 -10.56 43.76 79.78
CA HIS A 3 -9.31 43.86 78.99
C HIS A 3 -9.57 43.65 77.52
N SER A 4 -9.19 44.60 76.69
CA SER A 4 -9.11 44.62 75.24
C SER A 4 -7.85 43.85 74.77
N SER A 5 -7.90 43.15 73.66
CA SER A 5 -6.73 42.74 72.85
C SER A 5 -7.00 42.83 71.36
N PHE A 6 -6.13 43.60 70.71
CA PHE A 6 -6.08 43.84 69.26
C PHE A 6 -5.75 42.58 68.48
N CYS A 7 -6.44 42.30 67.34
CA CYS A 7 -5.98 41.42 66.30
C CYS A 7 -5.69 42.20 65.01
N PHE A 8 -4.46 42.09 64.56
CA PHE A 8 -3.99 42.58 63.27
C PHE A 8 -4.60 41.80 62.11
N GLY A 9 -5.22 42.49 61.14
CA GLY A 9 -5.66 41.93 59.87
C GLY A 9 -4.48 41.85 58.89
N SER A 10 -4.21 40.66 58.34
CA SER A 10 -3.33 40.47 57.20
C SER A 10 -4.14 40.58 55.90
N ALA A 11 -3.82 41.59 55.10
CA ALA A 11 -4.37 41.75 53.75
C ALA A 11 -3.76 40.68 52.82
N GLY A 12 -4.54 39.70 52.47
CA GLY A 12 -4.21 38.72 51.41
C GLY A 12 -4.40 39.35 50.05
N SER A 13 -3.33 39.61 49.30
CA SER A 13 -3.38 39.99 47.90
C SER A 13 -3.80 38.79 47.05
N PHE A 14 -5.03 38.85 46.53
CA PHE A 14 -5.49 37.94 45.46
C PHE A 14 -4.79 38.39 44.16
N VAL A 15 -3.78 37.61 43.71
CA VAL A 15 -3.26 37.71 42.34
C VAL A 15 -4.26 37.03 41.42
N LEU A 16 -5.02 37.82 40.68
CA LEU A 16 -5.89 37.33 39.57
C LEU A 16 -4.95 36.94 38.42
N VAL A 17 -4.61 35.64 38.26
CA VAL A 17 -3.95 35.12 37.07
C VAL A 17 -5.01 35.11 35.98
N ILE A 18 -5.03 36.16 35.14
CA ILE A 18 -5.77 36.17 33.88
C ILE A 18 -5.01 35.23 32.95
N GLY A 19 -5.44 33.98 32.90
CA GLY A 19 -5.04 33.03 31.87
C GLY A 19 -5.48 33.57 30.51
N SER A 20 -4.56 34.15 29.77
CA SER A 20 -4.76 34.46 28.36
C SER A 20 -4.96 33.09 27.63
N PHE A 21 -6.22 32.73 27.37
CA PHE A 21 -6.53 31.74 26.38
C PHE A 21 -6.05 32.32 25.05
N LEU A 22 -4.83 31.97 24.65
CA LEU A 22 -4.39 32.12 23.28
C LEU A 22 -5.27 31.18 22.44
N ASN A 23 -6.35 31.73 21.88
CA ASN A 23 -7.01 31.09 20.77
C ASN A 23 -5.91 30.78 19.72
N PRO A 24 -5.77 29.56 19.24
CA PRO A 24 -4.86 29.30 18.14
C PRO A 24 -5.27 30.26 17.00
N PRO A 25 -4.32 30.89 16.31
CA PRO A 25 -4.65 31.79 15.22
C PRO A 25 -5.54 31.03 14.25
N ALA A 26 -6.71 31.59 13.92
CA ALA A 26 -7.56 31.06 12.87
C ALA A 26 -6.66 30.84 11.65
N ALA A 27 -6.64 29.60 11.11
CA ALA A 27 -5.84 29.26 9.95
C ALA A 27 -6.18 30.28 8.86
N ARG A 28 -5.23 31.15 8.53
CA ARG A 28 -5.36 32.00 7.34
C ARG A 28 -5.32 31.06 6.17
N GLY A 29 -6.33 31.11 5.29
CA GLY A 29 -6.30 30.41 4.03
C GLY A 29 -4.98 30.65 3.29
N ALA A 30 -4.56 29.71 2.45
CA ALA A 30 -3.26 29.81 1.74
C ALA A 30 -3.15 31.16 1.03
N GLU A 31 -1.98 31.78 1.12
CA GLU A 31 -1.69 33.03 0.39
C GLU A 31 -1.61 32.74 -1.10
N ARG A 32 -2.17 33.66 -1.91
CA ARG A 32 -2.10 33.59 -3.38
C ARG A 32 -0.68 33.53 -3.88
N GLN A 33 -0.38 32.55 -4.72
CA GLN A 33 0.95 32.34 -5.35
C GLN A 33 0.98 32.86 -6.80
N ILE A 34 -0.13 32.80 -7.51
CA ILE A 34 -0.24 33.31 -8.90
C ILE A 34 -0.46 34.83 -8.85
N VAL A 35 0.63 35.58 -8.76
CA VAL A 35 0.63 37.04 -8.63
C VAL A 35 0.99 37.77 -9.93
N ARG A 36 1.36 37.05 -10.99
CA ARG A 36 1.71 37.60 -12.31
C ARG A 36 0.66 37.23 -13.33
N PRO A 37 0.45 38.05 -14.36
CA PRO A 37 -0.37 37.64 -15.50
C PRO A 37 0.17 36.40 -16.18
N VAL A 38 -0.72 35.52 -16.63
CA VAL A 38 -0.36 34.33 -17.42
C VAL A 38 0.22 34.79 -18.74
N ASN A 39 1.41 34.28 -19.08
CA ASN A 39 2.11 34.54 -20.33
C ASN A 39 2.51 33.22 -20.97
N GLU A 40 1.89 32.91 -22.12
CA GLU A 40 2.07 31.64 -22.83
C GLU A 40 3.49 31.46 -23.41
N THR A 41 4.26 32.55 -23.57
CA THR A 41 5.63 32.48 -24.10
C THR A 41 6.68 32.14 -23.03
N GLN A 42 6.30 32.21 -21.74
CA GLN A 42 7.18 31.88 -20.61
C GLN A 42 6.67 30.62 -19.94
N ARG A 43 7.33 29.50 -20.21
CA ARG A 43 6.85 28.19 -19.77
C ARG A 43 7.89 27.48 -18.90
N VAL A 44 7.41 26.55 -18.09
CA VAL A 44 8.18 25.67 -17.20
C VAL A 44 7.72 24.23 -17.44
N ALA A 45 8.67 23.31 -17.58
CA ALA A 45 8.38 21.88 -17.69
C ALA A 45 7.98 21.30 -16.32
N LEU A 46 6.98 20.44 -16.33
CA LEU A 46 6.57 19.60 -15.21
C LEU A 46 7.38 18.30 -15.32
N THR A 47 8.60 18.31 -14.80
CA THR A 47 9.54 17.19 -14.93
C THR A 47 9.06 15.95 -14.15
N GLY A 48 9.30 14.77 -14.72
CA GLY A 48 8.88 13.50 -14.13
C GLY A 48 7.41 13.14 -14.41
N ASN A 49 6.84 13.69 -15.49
CA ASN A 49 5.51 13.35 -15.98
C ASN A 49 5.54 12.52 -17.28
N ILE A 50 6.63 11.80 -17.54
CA ILE A 50 6.77 10.89 -18.68
C ILE A 50 7.03 9.46 -18.21
N ARG A 51 6.36 8.49 -18.81
CA ARG A 51 6.59 7.06 -18.52
C ARG A 51 7.95 6.59 -19.05
N PRO A 52 8.70 5.77 -18.31
CA PRO A 52 9.97 5.22 -18.78
C PRO A 52 9.85 4.41 -20.09
N GLU A 53 8.70 3.75 -20.32
CA GLU A 53 8.42 2.98 -21.52
C GLU A 53 8.14 3.84 -22.76
N ALA A 54 7.84 5.14 -22.59
CA ALA A 54 7.63 6.09 -23.69
C ALA A 54 8.94 6.46 -24.38
N THR A 55 9.60 5.48 -24.98
CA THR A 55 10.88 5.60 -25.67
C THR A 55 10.72 5.64 -27.18
N PRO A 56 11.66 6.23 -27.96
CA PRO A 56 11.61 6.22 -29.42
C PRO A 56 11.57 4.80 -30.03
N ARG A 57 12.02 3.77 -29.29
CA ARG A 57 11.99 2.38 -29.75
C ARG A 57 10.55 1.81 -29.76
N ASN A 58 9.75 2.22 -28.81
CA ASN A 58 8.39 1.71 -28.61
C ASN A 58 7.34 2.61 -29.30
N ASP A 59 7.75 3.77 -29.83
CA ASP A 59 6.88 4.81 -30.37
C ASP A 59 6.33 4.43 -31.75
N LEU A 60 5.01 4.44 -31.88
CA LEU A 60 4.26 4.17 -33.11
C LEU A 60 3.69 5.46 -33.76
N GLY A 61 3.98 6.63 -33.19
CA GLY A 61 3.51 7.94 -33.67
C GLY A 61 2.31 8.50 -32.90
N ALA A 62 1.99 9.76 -33.21
CA ALA A 62 0.93 10.48 -32.53
C ALA A 62 -0.44 9.81 -32.66
N VAL A 63 -1.27 9.95 -31.62
CA VAL A 63 -2.68 9.55 -31.67
C VAL A 63 -3.50 10.53 -32.51
N ASP A 64 -4.76 10.20 -32.81
CA ASP A 64 -5.69 11.10 -33.46
C ASP A 64 -5.96 12.34 -32.60
N ASP A 65 -6.06 13.51 -33.24
CA ASP A 65 -6.24 14.80 -32.57
C ASP A 65 -7.54 14.88 -31.73
N ASP A 66 -8.57 14.15 -32.12
CA ASP A 66 -9.87 14.08 -31.45
C ASP A 66 -9.99 12.95 -30.41
N LEU A 67 -8.89 12.21 -30.14
CA LEU A 67 -8.89 11.21 -29.07
C LEU A 67 -9.33 11.88 -27.76
N PRO A 68 -10.43 11.41 -27.13
CA PRO A 68 -10.88 11.98 -25.87
C PRO A 68 -9.94 11.58 -24.74
N LEU A 69 -9.57 12.55 -23.92
CA LEU A 69 -8.84 12.38 -22.67
C LEU A 69 -9.75 12.88 -21.55
N ASP A 70 -10.59 11.96 -21.05
CA ASP A 70 -11.60 12.26 -20.06
C ASP A 70 -11.04 12.10 -18.66
N HIS A 71 -11.42 13.04 -17.76
CA HIS A 71 -11.09 12.99 -16.34
C HIS A 71 -9.58 12.93 -16.04
N VAL A 72 -8.82 13.76 -16.76
CA VAL A 72 -7.40 14.02 -16.47
C VAL A 72 -7.31 14.80 -15.15
N GLN A 73 -6.40 14.41 -14.28
CA GLN A 73 -6.24 15.06 -12.97
C GLN A 73 -5.01 15.96 -12.94
N LEU A 74 -5.22 17.25 -12.73
CA LEU A 74 -4.18 18.23 -12.46
C LEU A 74 -3.91 18.29 -10.95
N LEU A 75 -2.73 17.87 -10.53
CA LEU A 75 -2.30 17.93 -9.15
C LEU A 75 -1.80 19.33 -8.81
N LEU A 76 -2.36 19.92 -7.75
CA LEU A 76 -1.96 21.22 -7.25
C LEU A 76 -0.89 21.10 -6.16
N ARG A 77 -0.09 22.16 -6.01
CA ARG A 77 0.98 22.26 -5.01
C ARG A 77 0.63 23.28 -3.95
N ARG A 78 0.65 22.86 -2.71
CA ARG A 78 0.61 23.77 -1.56
C ARG A 78 1.93 24.54 -1.45
N PRO A 79 1.92 25.80 -0.94
CA PRO A 79 3.15 26.43 -0.50
C PRO A 79 3.86 25.59 0.55
N ASP A 80 5.19 25.55 0.53
CA ASP A 80 5.99 24.71 1.45
C ASP A 80 5.64 24.95 2.94
N ALA A 81 5.42 26.20 3.31
CA ALA A 81 5.03 26.54 4.69
C ALA A 81 3.66 25.95 5.08
N VAL A 82 2.72 25.82 4.12
CA VAL A 82 1.41 25.20 4.35
C VAL A 82 1.55 23.68 4.42
N GLN A 83 2.39 23.09 3.57
CA GLN A 83 2.69 21.65 3.63
C GLN A 83 3.32 21.30 4.98
N GLN A 84 4.30 22.05 5.46
CA GLN A 84 4.91 21.82 6.78
C GLN A 84 3.89 21.93 7.94
N GLN A 85 2.91 22.84 7.83
CA GLN A 85 1.82 22.92 8.82
C GLN A 85 0.91 21.70 8.79
N LEU A 86 0.61 21.17 7.59
CA LEU A 86 -0.18 19.94 7.44
C LEU A 86 0.59 18.73 7.97
N ASP A 87 1.90 18.63 7.68
CA ASP A 87 2.76 17.56 8.21
C ASP A 87 2.76 17.55 9.74
N ALA A 88 2.94 18.72 10.34
CA ALA A 88 2.89 18.86 11.80
C ALA A 88 1.50 18.55 12.37
N TYR A 89 0.44 18.92 11.65
CA TYR A 89 -0.92 18.61 12.07
C TYR A 89 -1.17 17.10 12.05
N THR A 90 -0.88 16.41 10.93
CA THR A 90 -1.07 14.97 10.80
C THR A 90 -0.21 14.18 11.79
N GLU A 91 1.04 14.59 12.04
CA GLU A 91 1.91 14.01 13.07
C GLU A 91 1.29 14.14 14.48
N SER A 92 0.65 15.27 14.77
CA SER A 92 0.05 15.55 16.08
C SER A 92 -1.25 14.76 16.37
N LEU A 93 -1.88 14.19 15.35
CA LEU A 93 -3.16 13.47 15.50
C LEU A 93 -3.03 12.16 16.29
N SER A 94 -1.86 11.53 16.28
CA SER A 94 -1.54 10.31 17.03
C SER A 94 -0.91 10.56 18.42
N ASP A 95 -0.58 11.80 18.74
CA ASP A 95 0.02 12.17 20.04
C ASP A 95 -1.05 12.47 21.09
N LYS A 96 -1.22 11.58 22.07
CA LYS A 96 -2.18 11.73 23.18
C LYS A 96 -1.97 13.01 24.02
N SER A 97 -0.81 13.62 23.96
CA SER A 97 -0.52 14.90 24.66
C SER A 97 -0.89 16.13 23.84
N SER A 98 -1.16 15.96 22.56
CA SER A 98 -1.50 17.05 21.65
C SER A 98 -2.96 17.50 21.82
N ALA A 99 -3.20 18.79 21.69
CA ALA A 99 -4.56 19.34 21.58
C ALA A 99 -5.28 18.88 20.29
N ASN A 100 -4.53 18.42 19.30
CA ASN A 100 -5.08 17.90 18.04
C ASN A 100 -5.33 16.39 18.09
N PHE A 101 -5.08 15.69 19.20
CA PHE A 101 -5.26 14.25 19.30
C PHE A 101 -6.68 13.86 18.85
N HIS A 102 -6.78 13.02 17.81
CA HIS A 102 -8.03 12.56 17.19
C HIS A 102 -8.99 13.70 16.76
N GLN A 103 -8.47 14.88 16.45
CA GLN A 103 -9.26 15.97 15.87
C GLN A 103 -9.26 15.86 14.34
N TRP A 104 -10.12 14.98 13.84
CA TRP A 104 -10.23 14.71 12.42
C TRP A 104 -10.87 15.87 11.66
N LEU A 105 -10.41 16.10 10.42
CA LEU A 105 -10.95 17.09 9.51
C LEU A 105 -11.87 16.43 8.48
N THR A 106 -12.75 17.20 7.92
CA THR A 106 -13.41 16.86 6.65
C THR A 106 -12.56 17.34 5.47
N ALA A 107 -12.77 16.79 4.26
CA ALA A 107 -12.09 17.25 3.05
C ALA A 107 -12.20 18.78 2.84
N GLY A 108 -13.39 19.36 3.10
CA GLY A 108 -13.61 20.80 3.00
C GLY A 108 -12.80 21.61 4.02
N GLU A 109 -12.73 21.15 5.28
CA GLU A 109 -11.92 21.80 6.32
C GLU A 109 -10.43 21.69 6.01
N LEU A 110 -9.99 20.52 5.48
CA LEU A 110 -8.62 20.33 5.00
C LEU A 110 -8.29 21.33 3.89
N GLY A 111 -9.18 21.46 2.88
CA GLY A 111 -9.01 22.40 1.77
C GLY A 111 -8.99 23.86 2.23
N GLN A 112 -9.84 24.23 3.20
CA GLN A 112 -9.88 25.59 3.75
C GLN A 112 -8.61 25.94 4.55
N ARG A 113 -8.07 24.97 5.30
CA ARG A 113 -6.91 25.20 6.18
C ARG A 113 -5.58 25.03 5.46
N PHE A 114 -5.47 24.05 4.56
CA PHE A 114 -4.22 23.60 3.97
C PHE A 114 -4.27 23.43 2.44
N GLY A 115 -5.38 23.74 1.78
CA GLY A 115 -5.50 23.69 0.32
C GLY A 115 -4.87 24.90 -0.37
N VAL A 116 -4.87 24.88 -1.69
CA VAL A 116 -4.44 26.01 -2.53
C VAL A 116 -5.43 27.17 -2.41
N ALA A 117 -4.95 28.42 -2.56
CA ALA A 117 -5.80 29.60 -2.50
C ALA A 117 -6.86 29.57 -3.62
N GLU A 118 -8.08 29.98 -3.32
CA GLU A 118 -9.20 29.97 -4.25
C GLU A 118 -8.91 30.79 -5.52
N GLN A 119 -8.26 31.95 -5.35
CA GLN A 119 -7.86 32.81 -6.48
C GLN A 119 -6.84 32.15 -7.42
N ASP A 120 -5.99 31.25 -6.88
CA ASP A 120 -5.04 30.49 -7.71
C ASP A 120 -5.77 29.38 -8.48
N ILE A 121 -6.74 28.72 -7.84
CA ILE A 121 -7.63 27.74 -8.47
C ILE A 121 -8.43 28.40 -9.61
N ASP A 122 -9.02 29.60 -9.37
CA ASP A 122 -9.73 30.36 -10.39
C ASP A 122 -8.85 30.71 -11.58
N ALA A 123 -7.57 31.07 -11.34
CA ALA A 123 -6.62 31.36 -12.39
C ALA A 123 -6.29 30.13 -13.24
N ILE A 124 -6.13 28.95 -12.61
CA ILE A 124 -5.82 27.69 -13.30
C ILE A 124 -7.03 27.18 -14.08
N THR A 125 -8.22 27.15 -13.46
CA THR A 125 -9.45 26.72 -14.14
C THR A 125 -9.83 27.63 -15.29
N GLY A 126 -9.63 28.95 -15.12
CA GLY A 126 -9.78 29.92 -16.21
C GLY A 126 -8.81 29.69 -17.36
N TRP A 127 -7.55 29.33 -17.08
CA TRP A 127 -6.58 28.99 -18.09
C TRP A 127 -6.93 27.69 -18.85
N LEU A 128 -7.36 26.64 -18.14
CA LEU A 128 -7.85 25.40 -18.77
C LEU A 128 -9.03 25.69 -19.71
N ALA A 129 -10.01 26.46 -19.24
CA ALA A 129 -11.18 26.83 -20.05
C ALA A 129 -10.82 27.66 -21.31
N LEU A 130 -9.81 28.53 -21.23
CA LEU A 130 -9.31 29.29 -22.39
C LEU A 130 -8.67 28.39 -23.48
N HIS A 131 -8.12 27.23 -23.07
CA HIS A 131 -7.62 26.21 -23.99
C HIS A 131 -8.69 25.21 -24.42
N GLY A 132 -9.95 25.45 -24.07
CA GLY A 132 -11.10 24.66 -24.50
C GLY A 132 -11.36 23.39 -23.68
N PHE A 133 -10.62 23.16 -22.60
CA PHE A 133 -10.91 22.05 -21.69
C PHE A 133 -12.21 22.29 -20.92
N HIS A 134 -12.91 21.22 -20.63
CA HIS A 134 -13.99 21.21 -19.66
C HIS A 134 -13.42 20.94 -18.28
N VAL A 135 -13.64 21.86 -17.32
CA VAL A 135 -13.30 21.61 -15.90
C VAL A 135 -14.45 20.82 -15.28
N ASP A 136 -14.25 19.56 -15.02
CA ASP A 136 -15.27 18.66 -14.49
C ASP A 136 -15.55 18.96 -13.02
N GLN A 137 -14.49 19.13 -12.23
CA GLN A 137 -14.62 19.56 -10.84
C GLN A 137 -13.30 20.07 -10.23
N VAL A 138 -13.44 20.81 -9.15
CA VAL A 138 -12.38 21.10 -8.19
C VAL A 138 -12.72 20.36 -6.90
N TYR A 139 -11.81 19.50 -6.45
CA TYR A 139 -12.05 18.71 -5.25
C TYR A 139 -12.08 19.56 -3.97
N PRO A 140 -12.92 19.22 -2.97
CA PRO A 140 -13.04 19.98 -1.73
C PRO A 140 -11.73 20.18 -0.96
N ASN A 141 -10.78 19.25 -1.09
CA ASN A 141 -9.44 19.34 -0.50
C ASN A 141 -8.55 20.42 -1.14
N ARG A 142 -8.97 21.01 -2.27
CA ARG A 142 -8.26 22.05 -3.04
C ARG A 142 -6.84 21.66 -3.47
N ILE A 143 -6.64 20.36 -3.84
CA ILE A 143 -5.34 19.82 -4.26
C ILE A 143 -5.41 19.18 -5.65
N ALA A 144 -6.61 18.90 -6.15
CA ALA A 144 -6.79 18.34 -7.48
C ALA A 144 -7.91 19.05 -8.23
N ILE A 145 -7.69 19.17 -9.55
CA ILE A 145 -8.69 19.62 -10.52
C ILE A 145 -8.86 18.48 -11.51
N ASP A 146 -10.09 18.05 -11.73
CA ASP A 146 -10.50 17.08 -12.74
C ASP A 146 -10.97 17.86 -13.97
N PHE A 147 -10.44 17.51 -15.15
CA PHE A 147 -10.76 18.17 -16.41
C PHE A 147 -10.71 17.20 -17.58
N SER A 148 -11.48 17.48 -18.62
CA SER A 148 -11.58 16.65 -19.82
C SER A 148 -11.30 17.48 -21.09
N GLY A 149 -10.77 16.80 -22.11
CA GLY A 149 -10.50 17.42 -23.40
C GLY A 149 -10.06 16.40 -24.45
N THR A 150 -9.28 16.84 -25.46
CA THR A 150 -8.75 15.99 -26.52
C THR A 150 -7.23 16.02 -26.56
N ALA A 151 -6.63 15.07 -27.28
CA ALA A 151 -5.18 15.01 -27.49
C ALA A 151 -4.65 16.31 -28.14
N ALA A 152 -5.40 16.91 -29.08
CA ALA A 152 -5.03 18.19 -29.68
C ALA A 152 -4.99 19.31 -28.63
N GLN A 153 -5.96 19.39 -27.73
CA GLN A 153 -5.97 20.39 -26.66
C GLN A 153 -4.81 20.21 -25.68
N VAL A 154 -4.45 18.97 -25.36
CA VAL A 154 -3.26 18.67 -24.53
C VAL A 154 -2.00 19.14 -25.25
N ARG A 155 -1.84 18.86 -26.56
CA ARG A 155 -0.69 19.32 -27.36
C ARG A 155 -0.56 20.83 -27.36
N GLU A 156 -1.66 21.54 -27.52
CA GLU A 156 -1.65 23.02 -27.59
C GLU A 156 -1.39 23.66 -26.22
N ALA A 157 -2.09 23.18 -25.16
CA ALA A 157 -2.02 23.77 -23.85
C ALA A 157 -0.76 23.37 -23.07
N PHE A 158 -0.38 22.11 -23.11
CA PHE A 158 0.74 21.56 -22.35
C PHE A 158 2.01 21.33 -23.14
N GLN A 159 1.99 21.58 -24.47
CA GLN A 159 3.13 21.44 -25.38
C GLN A 159 3.79 20.04 -25.29
N THR A 160 2.97 19.01 -25.20
CA THR A 160 3.37 17.60 -25.29
C THR A 160 2.37 16.87 -26.16
N GLU A 161 2.81 15.88 -26.91
CA GLU A 161 1.95 15.07 -27.78
C GLU A 161 1.69 13.71 -27.13
N ILE A 162 0.47 13.21 -27.28
CA ILE A 162 0.14 11.85 -26.90
C ILE A 162 0.44 10.93 -28.09
N HIS A 163 1.25 9.91 -27.86
CA HIS A 163 1.65 8.93 -28.85
C HIS A 163 1.12 7.54 -28.49
N ASN A 164 0.97 6.70 -29.52
CA ASN A 164 0.82 5.26 -29.34
C ASN A 164 2.20 4.63 -29.13
N TYR A 165 2.28 3.69 -28.21
CA TYR A 165 3.46 2.89 -27.92
C TYR A 165 3.12 1.41 -27.97
N GLU A 166 4.10 0.56 -28.31
CA GLU A 166 4.00 -0.90 -28.20
C GLU A 166 5.01 -1.38 -27.17
N VAL A 167 4.52 -1.86 -26.05
CA VAL A 167 5.34 -2.37 -24.95
C VAL A 167 4.96 -3.82 -24.68
N ASN A 168 5.90 -4.74 -24.83
CA ASN A 168 5.70 -6.19 -24.66
C ASN A 168 4.51 -6.75 -25.50
N GLY A 169 4.27 -6.17 -26.70
CA GLY A 169 3.17 -6.58 -27.60
C GLY A 169 1.80 -6.00 -27.24
N VAL A 170 1.71 -5.16 -26.22
CA VAL A 170 0.50 -4.42 -25.83
C VAL A 170 0.61 -2.97 -26.30
N ARG A 171 -0.50 -2.43 -26.81
CA ARG A 171 -0.58 -1.02 -27.22
C ARG A 171 -0.98 -0.17 -26.03
N HIS A 172 -0.25 0.93 -25.89
CA HIS A 172 -0.48 1.96 -24.87
C HIS A 172 -0.50 3.35 -25.51
N ILE A 173 -1.05 4.32 -24.78
CA ILE A 173 -0.89 5.73 -25.06
C ILE A 173 -0.08 6.38 -23.95
N ALA A 174 0.77 7.36 -24.31
CA ALA A 174 1.48 8.18 -23.33
C ALA A 174 1.94 9.49 -23.98
N ASN A 175 2.21 10.50 -23.16
CA ASN A 175 2.89 11.71 -23.61
C ASN A 175 4.36 11.43 -23.97
N ASN A 176 4.84 12.04 -25.04
CA ASN A 176 6.20 11.84 -25.58
C ASN A 176 7.27 12.73 -24.92
N THR A 177 6.86 13.78 -24.21
CA THR A 177 7.72 14.73 -23.49
C THR A 177 7.07 15.17 -22.20
N ASP A 178 7.86 15.69 -21.24
CA ASP A 178 7.28 16.34 -20.07
C ASP A 178 6.36 17.51 -20.48
N PRO A 179 5.13 17.57 -19.95
CA PRO A 179 4.23 18.69 -20.23
C PRO A 179 4.77 19.99 -19.66
N THR A 180 4.44 21.11 -20.28
CA THR A 180 4.83 22.44 -19.80
C THR A 180 3.61 23.26 -19.43
N VAL A 181 3.77 24.22 -18.50
CA VAL A 181 2.74 25.17 -18.11
C VAL A 181 3.32 26.59 -18.13
N PRO A 182 2.49 27.65 -18.27
CA PRO A 182 2.94 29.02 -18.09
C PRO A 182 3.66 29.21 -16.75
N ALA A 183 4.79 29.89 -16.77
CA ALA A 183 5.63 30.11 -15.57
C ALA A 183 4.89 30.79 -14.40
N ALA A 184 3.82 31.55 -14.70
CA ALA A 184 2.97 32.15 -13.67
C ALA A 184 2.16 31.12 -12.89
N LEU A 185 1.77 29.99 -13.49
CA LEU A 185 0.98 28.92 -12.89
C LEU A 185 1.85 27.87 -12.17
N ALA A 186 3.10 27.70 -12.60
CA ALA A 186 4.02 26.66 -12.13
C ALA A 186 4.19 26.59 -10.60
N PRO A 187 4.13 27.69 -9.82
CA PRO A 187 4.24 27.60 -8.35
C PRO A 187 3.12 26.80 -7.69
N THR A 188 1.96 26.69 -8.35
CA THR A 188 0.74 26.04 -7.79
C THR A 188 0.40 24.71 -8.48
N ILE A 189 1.15 24.29 -9.50
CA ILE A 189 0.93 23.02 -10.20
C ILE A 189 2.10 22.09 -9.87
N ALA A 190 1.76 20.89 -9.35
CA ALA A 190 2.74 19.84 -9.08
C ALA A 190 3.00 18.97 -10.32
N GLY A 191 1.96 18.65 -11.08
CA GLY A 191 2.03 17.80 -12.26
C GLY A 191 0.63 17.44 -12.78
N ILE A 192 0.61 16.61 -13.81
CA ILE A 192 -0.59 15.94 -14.31
C ILE A 192 -0.48 14.49 -13.83
N VAL A 193 -1.50 13.94 -13.18
CA VAL A 193 -1.39 12.64 -12.52
C VAL A 193 -1.13 11.54 -13.52
N SER A 194 -1.82 11.56 -14.70
CA SER A 194 -1.38 10.76 -15.84
C SER A 194 -1.84 11.33 -17.16
N LEU A 195 -0.99 11.15 -18.17
CA LEU A 195 -1.29 11.35 -19.60
C LEU A 195 -0.99 10.04 -20.36
N HIS A 196 -1.24 8.90 -19.71
CA HIS A 196 -0.97 7.55 -20.22
C HIS A 196 -1.99 6.55 -19.68
N ASP A 197 -2.09 5.40 -20.31
CA ASP A 197 -2.98 4.29 -19.94
C ASP A 197 -2.25 3.10 -19.27
N PHE A 198 -0.99 3.26 -18.89
CA PHE A 198 -0.32 2.29 -18.03
C PHE A 198 -1.00 2.28 -16.66
N ARG A 199 -1.41 1.09 -16.20
CA ARG A 199 -2.18 0.91 -14.96
C ARG A 199 -1.35 0.22 -13.91
N PRO A 200 -1.59 0.49 -12.63
CA PRO A 200 -1.08 -0.36 -11.56
C PRO A 200 -1.67 -1.76 -11.74
N ARG A 201 -1.01 -2.74 -11.18
CA ARG A 201 -1.44 -4.13 -11.25
C ARG A 201 -1.79 -4.66 -9.88
N PRO A 202 -2.67 -5.68 -9.80
CA PRO A 202 -2.91 -6.43 -8.59
C PRO A 202 -1.64 -7.07 -8.05
N MET A 203 -1.48 -7.08 -6.73
CA MET A 203 -0.40 -7.78 -6.03
C MET A 203 -0.84 -9.19 -5.64
N PHE A 204 -1.11 -9.98 -6.68
CA PHE A 204 -1.71 -11.30 -6.62
C PHE A 204 -0.92 -12.29 -7.48
N LYS A 205 -0.66 -13.47 -6.92
CA LYS A 205 0.05 -14.55 -7.62
C LYS A 205 -0.75 -15.84 -7.56
N PRO A 206 -1.17 -16.37 -8.72
CA PRO A 206 -1.81 -17.68 -8.78
C PRO A 206 -0.91 -18.76 -8.15
N ARG A 207 -1.56 -19.76 -7.54
CA ARG A 207 -0.83 -20.90 -7.01
C ARG A 207 0.02 -21.57 -8.07
N ARG A 208 1.26 -21.91 -7.72
CA ARG A 208 2.23 -22.62 -8.56
C ARG A 208 2.22 -24.13 -8.29
N PRO A 209 1.41 -24.94 -8.99
CA PRO A 209 1.32 -26.37 -8.71
C PRO A 209 2.61 -27.14 -9.03
N GLN A 210 3.46 -26.62 -9.91
CA GLN A 210 4.75 -27.24 -10.26
C GLN A 210 5.79 -27.20 -9.15
N TYR A 211 5.62 -26.36 -8.14
CA TYR A 211 6.47 -26.24 -6.96
C TYR A 211 5.96 -27.04 -5.77
N THR A 212 4.97 -27.88 -5.94
CA THR A 212 4.64 -28.85 -4.91
C THR A 212 5.76 -29.87 -4.84
N PHE A 213 6.45 -29.88 -3.70
CA PHE A 213 7.46 -30.90 -3.40
C PHE A 213 6.97 -32.29 -3.79
N ASP A 214 7.85 -33.07 -4.36
CA ASP A 214 7.58 -34.42 -4.89
C ASP A 214 6.48 -35.16 -4.13
N SER A 215 5.46 -35.57 -4.82
CA SER A 215 4.36 -36.48 -4.49
C SER A 215 4.35 -37.06 -3.05
N GLY A 216 4.22 -36.23 -2.04
CA GLY A 216 4.23 -36.63 -0.63
C GLY A 216 4.37 -35.46 0.35
N GLY A 217 4.62 -34.24 -0.12
CA GLY A 217 4.61 -33.03 0.72
C GLY A 217 3.18 -32.68 1.16
N GLU A 218 3.01 -32.38 2.44
CA GLU A 218 1.73 -31.89 2.96
C GLU A 218 1.44 -30.53 2.37
N GLN A 219 0.21 -30.33 1.88
CA GLN A 219 -0.27 -29.05 1.38
C GLN A 219 -1.34 -28.52 2.32
N ASN A 220 -1.16 -27.31 2.81
CA ASN A 220 -2.02 -26.70 3.79
C ASN A 220 -2.60 -25.39 3.24
N ALA A 221 -3.82 -25.45 2.75
CA ALA A 221 -4.57 -24.26 2.38
C ALA A 221 -4.92 -23.46 3.65
N VAL A 222 -4.57 -22.18 3.68
CA VAL A 222 -4.89 -21.28 4.80
C VAL A 222 -6.31 -20.77 4.63
N THR A 223 -7.18 -21.21 5.53
CA THR A 223 -8.59 -20.81 5.57
C THR A 223 -8.81 -19.67 6.58
N PRO A 224 -9.98 -19.02 6.59
CA PRO A 224 -10.33 -18.05 7.63
C PRO A 224 -10.17 -18.56 9.07
N GLY A 225 -10.46 -19.85 9.29
CA GLY A 225 -10.28 -20.49 10.60
C GLY A 225 -8.83 -20.67 10.99
N ASP A 226 -7.96 -21.01 10.00
CA ASP A 226 -6.52 -21.10 10.20
C ASP A 226 -5.91 -19.71 10.46
N LEU A 227 -6.28 -18.70 9.64
CA LEU A 227 -5.90 -17.32 9.87
C LEU A 227 -6.23 -16.86 11.31
N ALA A 228 -7.44 -17.16 11.77
CA ALA A 228 -7.89 -16.80 13.12
C ALA A 228 -7.14 -17.55 14.23
N ALA A 229 -6.61 -18.75 13.94
CA ALA A 229 -5.76 -19.49 14.87
C ALA A 229 -4.33 -18.93 14.88
N ILE A 230 -3.74 -18.73 13.72
CA ILE A 230 -2.36 -18.29 13.55
C ILE A 230 -2.15 -16.91 14.16
N TYR A 231 -2.98 -15.93 13.81
CA TYR A 231 -2.87 -14.55 14.30
C TYR A 231 -3.68 -14.24 15.56
N ASN A 232 -4.17 -15.28 16.27
CA ASN A 232 -4.86 -15.17 17.57
C ASN A 232 -6.11 -14.26 17.54
N LEU A 233 -6.93 -14.38 16.47
CA LEU A 233 -8.19 -13.64 16.31
C LEU A 233 -9.37 -14.29 17.08
N LYS A 234 -9.35 -15.61 17.31
CA LYS A 234 -10.46 -16.34 17.94
C LYS A 234 -10.90 -15.78 19.30
N PRO A 235 -9.98 -15.42 20.23
CA PRO A 235 -10.36 -14.79 21.50
C PRO A 235 -10.99 -13.40 21.30
N LEU A 236 -10.58 -12.64 20.28
CA LEU A 236 -11.20 -11.36 19.95
C LEU A 236 -12.65 -11.56 19.52
N PHE A 237 -12.88 -12.46 18.58
CA PHE A 237 -14.23 -12.77 18.09
C PHE A 237 -15.13 -13.25 19.23
N SER A 238 -14.61 -14.11 20.10
CA SER A 238 -15.33 -14.62 21.28
C SER A 238 -15.68 -13.52 22.29
N SER A 239 -14.86 -12.47 22.37
CA SER A 239 -15.10 -11.31 23.24
C SER A 239 -15.93 -10.20 22.58
N GLY A 240 -16.44 -10.43 21.35
CA GLY A 240 -17.29 -9.49 20.62
C GLY A 240 -16.53 -8.45 19.80
N HIS A 241 -15.19 -8.54 19.72
CA HIS A 241 -14.37 -7.71 18.84
C HIS A 241 -14.21 -8.42 17.50
N SER A 242 -15.01 -8.07 16.52
CA SER A 242 -15.12 -8.75 15.22
C SER A 242 -15.42 -7.79 14.06
N GLY A 243 -15.12 -6.50 14.25
CA GLY A 243 -15.33 -5.44 13.27
C GLY A 243 -16.76 -4.85 13.26
N LYS A 244 -17.61 -5.20 14.23
CA LYS A 244 -19.00 -4.72 14.25
C LYS A 244 -19.10 -3.20 14.26
N GLY A 245 -19.86 -2.66 13.28
CA GLY A 245 -20.06 -1.23 13.11
C GLY A 245 -18.89 -0.50 12.46
N GLN A 246 -17.92 -1.26 11.92
CA GLN A 246 -16.84 -0.71 11.11
C GLN A 246 -17.08 -0.98 9.65
N THR A 247 -16.60 -0.08 8.79
CA THR A 247 -16.59 -0.23 7.33
C THR A 247 -15.15 -0.28 6.86
N ILE A 248 -14.84 -1.26 6.03
CA ILE A 248 -13.57 -1.41 5.32
C ILE A 248 -13.87 -1.20 3.85
N ALA A 249 -13.28 -0.18 3.22
CA ALA A 249 -13.32 0.00 1.79
C ALA A 249 -12.13 -0.70 1.14
N VAL A 250 -12.38 -1.58 0.19
CA VAL A 250 -11.37 -2.14 -0.71
C VAL A 250 -11.47 -1.39 -2.03
N ILE A 251 -10.32 -0.93 -2.56
CA ILE A 251 -10.26 0.00 -3.69
C ILE A 251 -9.94 -0.77 -4.96
N GLU A 252 -10.87 -0.69 -5.93
CA GLU A 252 -10.85 -1.51 -7.13
C GLU A 252 -11.12 -0.67 -8.40
N ASP A 253 -10.81 -1.24 -9.55
CA ASP A 253 -11.21 -0.73 -10.86
C ASP A 253 -12.24 -1.65 -11.56
N THR A 254 -12.72 -2.64 -10.85
CA THR A 254 -13.67 -3.67 -11.32
C THR A 254 -14.69 -4.00 -10.24
N ASN A 255 -15.80 -4.62 -10.62
CA ASN A 255 -16.75 -5.23 -9.68
C ASN A 255 -16.38 -6.69 -9.41
N LEU A 256 -16.91 -7.27 -8.33
CA LEU A 256 -16.89 -8.70 -8.17
C LEU A 256 -17.68 -9.35 -9.31
N TYR A 257 -17.18 -10.47 -9.84
CA TYR A 257 -17.96 -11.30 -10.77
C TYR A 257 -19.30 -11.70 -10.16
N SER A 258 -19.30 -12.12 -8.90
CA SER A 258 -20.50 -12.55 -8.20
C SER A 258 -20.43 -12.27 -6.69
N THR A 259 -21.37 -11.49 -6.19
CA THR A 259 -21.53 -11.32 -4.72
C THR A 259 -21.96 -12.60 -4.01
N ALA A 260 -22.43 -13.61 -4.75
CA ALA A 260 -22.74 -14.94 -4.22
C ALA A 260 -21.47 -15.70 -3.80
N ASP A 261 -20.32 -15.40 -4.39
CA ASP A 261 -19.03 -15.99 -4.05
C ASP A 261 -18.62 -15.61 -2.63
N TRP A 262 -18.67 -14.33 -2.29
CA TRP A 262 -18.44 -13.85 -0.93
C TRP A 262 -19.40 -14.49 0.10
N THR A 263 -20.68 -14.61 -0.24
CA THR A 263 -21.68 -15.27 0.61
C THR A 263 -21.36 -16.75 0.82
N THR A 264 -20.93 -17.43 -0.26
CA THR A 264 -20.58 -18.86 -0.25
C THR A 264 -19.31 -19.11 0.56
N PHE A 265 -18.27 -18.26 0.36
CA PHE A 265 -17.05 -18.27 1.16
C PHE A 265 -17.36 -18.18 2.66
N ARG A 266 -18.10 -17.17 3.07
CA ARG A 266 -18.49 -16.98 4.47
C ARG A 266 -19.26 -18.15 5.04
N LYS A 267 -20.17 -18.72 4.26
CA LYS A 267 -20.96 -19.89 4.69
C LYS A 267 -20.08 -21.13 4.86
N LYS A 268 -19.18 -21.38 3.92
CA LYS A 268 -18.29 -22.57 3.94
C LYS A 268 -17.33 -22.53 5.11
N PHE A 269 -16.78 -21.37 5.43
CA PHE A 269 -15.79 -21.19 6.49
C PHE A 269 -16.42 -20.75 7.85
N GLY A 270 -17.76 -20.81 7.99
CA GLY A 270 -18.43 -20.55 9.27
C GLY A 270 -18.58 -19.07 9.64
N LEU A 271 -18.17 -18.14 8.75
CA LEU A 271 -18.26 -16.70 8.99
C LEU A 271 -19.71 -16.17 8.95
N SER A 272 -20.65 -16.90 8.36
CA SER A 272 -22.07 -16.52 8.32
C SER A 272 -22.75 -16.45 9.68
N THR A 273 -22.11 -16.97 10.73
CA THR A 273 -22.56 -16.82 12.14
C THR A 273 -22.42 -15.38 12.63
N TYR A 274 -21.56 -14.57 12.00
CA TYR A 274 -21.36 -13.14 12.26
C TYR A 274 -22.34 -12.32 11.42
N THR A 275 -23.56 -12.17 11.95
CA THR A 275 -24.74 -11.69 11.19
C THR A 275 -24.74 -10.19 10.86
N SER A 276 -23.83 -9.40 11.44
CA SER A 276 -23.67 -7.96 11.11
C SER A 276 -22.75 -7.72 9.92
N GLY A 277 -21.97 -8.74 9.50
CA GLY A 277 -21.10 -8.61 8.32
C GLY A 277 -21.93 -8.47 7.04
N SER A 278 -21.56 -7.53 6.20
CA SER A 278 -22.24 -7.21 4.94
C SER A 278 -21.24 -6.87 3.85
N LEU A 279 -21.70 -6.96 2.60
CA LEU A 279 -20.93 -6.58 1.42
C LEU A 279 -21.75 -5.57 0.63
N LYS A 280 -21.09 -4.53 0.11
CA LYS A 280 -21.63 -3.58 -0.84
C LYS A 280 -20.64 -3.34 -1.96
N GLN A 281 -21.13 -3.19 -3.17
CA GLN A 281 -20.40 -2.59 -4.28
C GLN A 281 -20.85 -1.14 -4.40
N VAL A 282 -19.90 -0.21 -4.44
CA VAL A 282 -20.16 1.23 -4.49
C VAL A 282 -19.29 1.87 -5.59
N HIS A 283 -19.88 2.84 -6.29
CA HIS A 283 -19.20 3.63 -7.30
C HIS A 283 -19.20 5.09 -6.81
N PRO A 284 -18.17 5.46 -6.02
CA PRO A 284 -18.18 6.75 -5.33
C PRO A 284 -18.16 7.90 -6.31
N ALA A 285 -19.22 8.71 -6.31
CA ALA A 285 -19.31 9.90 -7.13
C ALA A 285 -18.78 11.14 -6.38
N PRO A 286 -18.23 12.12 -7.09
CA PRO A 286 -17.86 13.39 -6.51
C PRO A 286 -19.09 14.13 -5.96
N LYS A 287 -18.86 14.96 -4.94
CA LYS A 287 -19.95 15.70 -4.28
C LYS A 287 -20.58 16.77 -5.17
N SER A 288 -19.84 17.28 -6.14
CA SER A 288 -20.27 18.33 -7.08
C SER A 288 -19.48 18.20 -8.39
N GLY A 289 -19.98 18.82 -9.44
CA GLY A 289 -19.37 18.74 -10.78
C GLY A 289 -19.87 17.54 -11.59
N THR A 290 -19.16 17.22 -12.66
CA THR A 290 -19.44 16.05 -13.51
C THR A 290 -18.94 14.79 -12.82
N SER A 291 -19.73 13.70 -12.88
CA SER A 291 -19.29 12.42 -12.29
C SER A 291 -18.20 11.81 -13.16
N ASN A 292 -17.05 11.54 -12.54
CA ASN A 292 -15.94 10.84 -13.16
C ASN A 292 -15.87 9.34 -12.77
N CYS A 293 -16.86 8.86 -12.01
CA CYS A 293 -16.98 7.46 -11.64
C CYS A 293 -18.21 6.86 -12.32
N SER A 294 -17.99 5.93 -13.21
CA SER A 294 -19.01 5.05 -13.77
C SER A 294 -18.80 3.62 -13.26
N ASP A 295 -19.88 2.85 -13.24
CA ASP A 295 -19.83 1.42 -12.91
C ASP A 295 -18.90 0.69 -13.90
N PRO A 296 -17.79 0.08 -13.44
CA PRO A 296 -16.87 -0.63 -14.33
C PRO A 296 -17.43 -1.95 -14.87
N GLY A 297 -18.48 -2.48 -14.23
CA GLY A 297 -18.84 -3.88 -14.47
C GLY A 297 -17.71 -4.82 -13.99
N VAL A 298 -17.67 -6.00 -14.58
CA VAL A 298 -16.53 -6.93 -14.46
C VAL A 298 -15.62 -6.66 -15.65
N ASN A 299 -14.38 -6.23 -15.40
CA ASN A 299 -13.44 -5.95 -16.47
C ASN A 299 -12.86 -7.25 -17.06
N ALA A 300 -12.30 -7.14 -18.26
CA ALA A 300 -11.77 -8.30 -18.98
C ALA A 300 -10.31 -8.65 -18.57
N ASP A 301 -9.71 -7.85 -17.70
CA ASP A 301 -8.29 -7.96 -17.35
C ASP A 301 -8.04 -9.00 -16.24
N GLY A 302 -9.12 -9.53 -15.61
CA GLY A 302 -9.05 -10.56 -14.57
C GLY A 302 -8.90 -10.00 -13.16
N ASP A 303 -8.97 -8.68 -13.00
CA ASP A 303 -8.84 -8.00 -11.70
C ASP A 303 -10.05 -8.26 -10.78
N ASP A 304 -11.16 -8.82 -11.30
CA ASP A 304 -12.28 -9.28 -10.49
C ASP A 304 -11.91 -10.41 -9.51
N SER A 305 -10.83 -11.15 -9.80
CA SER A 305 -10.23 -12.06 -8.83
C SER A 305 -9.63 -11.30 -7.64
N GLU A 306 -8.99 -10.16 -7.88
CA GLU A 306 -8.46 -9.26 -6.85
C GLU A 306 -9.57 -8.71 -5.97
N ALA A 307 -10.60 -8.11 -6.56
CA ALA A 307 -11.77 -7.61 -5.85
C ALA A 307 -12.43 -8.70 -4.97
N THR A 308 -12.42 -9.94 -5.44
CA THR A 308 -12.96 -11.08 -4.70
C THR A 308 -12.13 -11.42 -3.48
N ILE A 309 -10.79 -11.56 -3.62
CA ILE A 309 -9.93 -11.89 -2.47
C ILE A 309 -9.92 -10.78 -1.42
N ASP A 310 -9.90 -9.52 -1.84
CA ASP A 310 -9.94 -8.38 -0.95
C ASP A 310 -11.21 -8.39 -0.10
N ALA A 311 -12.37 -8.57 -0.71
CA ALA A 311 -13.65 -8.64 -0.01
C ALA A 311 -13.75 -9.86 0.93
N GLU A 312 -13.27 -11.03 0.50
CA GLU A 312 -13.32 -12.25 1.29
C GLU A 312 -12.39 -12.21 2.49
N TYR A 313 -11.14 -11.76 2.31
CA TYR A 313 -10.14 -11.80 3.38
C TYR A 313 -10.22 -10.60 4.33
N ALA A 314 -10.70 -9.44 3.91
CA ALA A 314 -11.13 -8.40 4.84
C ALA A 314 -12.23 -8.91 5.76
N SER A 315 -13.21 -9.66 5.21
CA SER A 315 -14.28 -10.26 6.01
C SER A 315 -13.82 -11.46 6.85
N ALA A 316 -12.75 -12.15 6.48
CA ALA A 316 -12.15 -13.23 7.29
C ALA A 316 -11.55 -12.69 8.59
N ALA A 317 -10.86 -11.54 8.51
CA ALA A 317 -10.24 -10.88 9.66
C ALA A 317 -11.21 -10.02 10.49
N ALA A 318 -12.29 -9.51 9.86
CA ALA A 318 -13.33 -8.70 10.53
C ALA A 318 -14.74 -9.15 10.16
N PRO A 319 -15.19 -10.33 10.66
CA PRO A 319 -16.39 -10.99 10.12
C PRO A 319 -17.72 -10.26 10.37
N ASN A 320 -17.78 -9.26 11.23
CA ASN A 320 -18.94 -8.39 11.45
C ASN A 320 -18.80 -6.99 10.84
N ALA A 321 -17.71 -6.70 10.12
CA ALA A 321 -17.56 -5.45 9.41
C ALA A 321 -18.44 -5.40 8.14
N GLU A 322 -18.77 -4.20 7.69
CA GLU A 322 -19.24 -3.94 6.34
C GLU A 322 -18.03 -3.84 5.41
N ILE A 323 -18.04 -4.60 4.34
CA ILE A 323 -17.04 -4.50 3.28
C ILE A 323 -17.65 -3.70 2.14
N GLU A 324 -16.99 -2.61 1.77
CA GLU A 324 -17.33 -1.76 0.62
C GLU A 324 -16.32 -2.00 -0.50
N VAL A 325 -16.72 -2.69 -1.58
CA VAL A 325 -15.94 -2.74 -2.81
C VAL A 325 -16.17 -1.44 -3.54
N ALA A 326 -15.20 -0.55 -3.48
CA ALA A 326 -15.28 0.80 -4.05
C ALA A 326 -14.54 0.84 -5.38
N SER A 327 -15.28 0.84 -6.48
CA SER A 327 -14.74 0.72 -7.84
C SER A 327 -15.27 1.81 -8.77
N CYS A 328 -14.43 2.22 -9.71
CA CYS A 328 -14.80 3.07 -10.84
C CYS A 328 -14.14 2.53 -12.12
N ASN A 329 -14.75 2.80 -13.26
CA ASN A 329 -14.17 2.43 -14.54
C ASN A 329 -12.88 3.21 -14.80
N ASN A 330 -11.88 2.53 -15.38
CA ASN A 330 -10.69 3.17 -15.92
C ASN A 330 -11.06 4.16 -17.03
N THR A 331 -10.43 5.33 -17.07
CA THR A 331 -10.48 6.23 -18.24
C THR A 331 -9.27 5.99 -19.14
N ASN A 332 -9.15 6.71 -20.24
CA ASN A 332 -7.95 6.61 -21.10
C ASN A 332 -6.65 7.01 -20.40
N THR A 333 -6.73 7.75 -19.30
CA THR A 333 -5.54 8.29 -18.60
C THR A 333 -5.51 8.03 -17.10
N THR A 334 -6.64 7.72 -16.47
CA THR A 334 -6.73 7.65 -14.99
C THR A 334 -7.22 6.28 -14.54
N PHE A 335 -6.53 5.70 -13.58
CA PHE A 335 -6.89 4.44 -12.93
C PHE A 335 -8.19 4.58 -12.13
N GLY A 336 -9.14 3.67 -12.34
CA GLY A 336 -10.45 3.68 -11.71
C GLY A 336 -10.40 3.60 -10.19
N GLY A 337 -9.51 2.80 -9.64
CA GLY A 337 -9.27 2.72 -8.20
C GLY A 337 -8.82 4.05 -7.59
N GLN A 338 -7.98 4.84 -8.29
CA GLN A 338 -7.60 6.17 -7.83
C GLN A 338 -8.78 7.13 -7.85
N ILE A 339 -9.67 7.05 -8.86
CA ILE A 339 -10.90 7.84 -8.92
C ILE A 339 -11.80 7.47 -7.74
N ALA A 340 -11.98 6.17 -7.46
CA ALA A 340 -12.79 5.68 -6.36
C ALA A 340 -12.26 6.19 -5.01
N LEU A 341 -10.96 6.05 -4.75
CA LEU A 341 -10.30 6.54 -3.53
C LEU A 341 -10.50 8.05 -3.34
N GLN A 342 -10.25 8.82 -4.40
CA GLN A 342 -10.36 10.27 -4.35
C GLN A 342 -11.80 10.72 -4.07
N ASN A 343 -12.79 10.07 -4.67
CA ASN A 343 -14.20 10.37 -4.46
C ASN A 343 -14.68 9.93 -3.07
N LEU A 344 -14.24 8.79 -2.55
CA LEU A 344 -14.53 8.37 -1.17
C LEU A 344 -14.09 9.42 -0.15
N LEU A 345 -12.86 9.89 -0.26
CA LEU A 345 -12.29 10.86 0.67
C LEU A 345 -12.92 12.25 0.51
N ASN A 346 -13.29 12.66 -0.71
CA ASN A 346 -13.82 14.01 -0.96
C ASN A 346 -15.35 14.08 -1.00
N GLY A 347 -16.05 12.96 -1.15
CA GLY A 347 -17.51 12.91 -1.32
C GLY A 347 -18.27 12.78 -0.01
N ALA A 348 -17.81 11.96 0.90
CA ALA A 348 -18.48 11.68 2.16
C ALA A 348 -18.19 12.75 3.23
N SER A 349 -19.17 12.98 4.12
CA SER A 349 -18.91 13.79 5.32
C SER A 349 -18.02 13.06 6.32
N THR A 350 -18.02 11.75 6.26
CA THR A 350 -17.19 10.85 7.07
C THR A 350 -16.88 9.62 6.22
N PRO A 351 -15.69 9.51 5.64
CA PRO A 351 -15.32 8.34 4.83
C PRO A 351 -15.20 7.07 5.70
N PRO A 352 -15.14 5.87 5.10
CA PRO A 352 -14.81 4.63 5.81
C PRO A 352 -13.59 4.82 6.73
N ALA A 353 -13.56 4.11 7.86
CA ALA A 353 -12.43 4.26 8.80
C ALA A 353 -11.15 3.56 8.31
N LEU A 354 -11.31 2.64 7.37
CA LEU A 354 -10.27 1.75 6.89
C LEU A 354 -10.35 1.62 5.38
N ILE A 355 -9.20 1.70 4.74
CA ILE A 355 -9.05 1.53 3.30
C ILE A 355 -7.95 0.48 3.07
N SER A 356 -8.24 -0.49 2.19
CA SER A 356 -7.28 -1.46 1.66
C SER A 356 -7.05 -1.21 0.19
N ILE A 357 -5.78 -1.30 -0.25
CA ILE A 357 -5.35 -1.12 -1.63
C ILE A 357 -4.38 -2.24 -1.96
N SER A 358 -4.78 -3.11 -2.87
CA SER A 358 -4.01 -4.28 -3.28
C SER A 358 -3.37 -4.13 -4.66
N TYR A 359 -3.19 -2.90 -5.11
CA TYR A 359 -2.56 -2.54 -6.38
C TYR A 359 -1.21 -1.87 -6.16
N GLY A 360 -0.32 -2.02 -7.13
CA GLY A 360 0.98 -1.37 -7.10
C GLY A 360 1.59 -1.11 -8.46
N ASP A 361 2.53 -0.18 -8.48
CA ASP A 361 3.45 0.09 -9.59
C ASP A 361 4.77 0.60 -8.99
N CYS A 362 5.87 0.40 -9.69
CA CYS A 362 7.20 0.83 -9.25
C CYS A 362 7.26 2.36 -9.06
N GLU A 363 8.02 2.84 -8.07
CA GLU A 363 8.15 4.30 -7.82
C GLU A 363 8.57 5.10 -9.06
N SER A 364 9.56 4.60 -9.81
CA SER A 364 10.06 5.31 -10.99
C SER A 364 9.08 5.29 -12.16
N ASP A 365 8.36 4.19 -12.33
CA ASP A 365 7.39 4.01 -13.41
C ASP A 365 6.12 4.81 -13.14
N ASN A 366 5.66 4.81 -11.89
CA ASN A 366 4.55 5.64 -11.44
C ASN A 366 4.84 7.14 -11.65
N GLY A 367 6.10 7.54 -11.44
CA GLY A 367 6.57 8.91 -11.66
C GLY A 367 6.21 9.88 -10.55
N ALA A 368 6.90 11.02 -10.53
CA ALA A 368 6.83 11.99 -9.43
C ALA A 368 5.43 12.57 -9.18
N ALA A 369 4.64 12.80 -10.24
CA ALA A 369 3.31 13.39 -10.11
C ALA A 369 2.30 12.41 -9.50
N ALA A 370 2.28 11.15 -9.96
CA ALA A 370 1.37 10.14 -9.42
C ALA A 370 1.77 9.72 -8.00
N ASN A 371 3.07 9.56 -7.72
CA ASN A 371 3.56 9.34 -6.35
C ASN A 371 3.13 10.47 -5.40
N ALA A 372 3.22 11.73 -5.84
CA ALA A 372 2.77 12.88 -5.05
C ALA A 372 1.25 12.89 -4.87
N ALA A 373 0.47 12.46 -5.87
CA ALA A 373 -0.99 12.35 -5.77
C ALA A 373 -1.40 11.32 -4.72
N LEU A 374 -0.81 10.12 -4.76
CA LEU A 374 -1.04 9.07 -3.75
C LEU A 374 -0.68 9.56 -2.35
N SER A 375 0.51 10.16 -2.19
CA SER A 375 0.94 10.71 -0.89
C SER A 375 -0.02 11.77 -0.36
N ASN A 376 -0.55 12.65 -1.22
CA ASN A 376 -1.54 13.66 -0.83
C ASN A 376 -2.89 13.02 -0.43
N LEU A 377 -3.35 12.01 -1.16
CA LEU A 377 -4.60 11.29 -0.84
C LEU A 377 -4.48 10.55 0.50
N TYR A 378 -3.36 9.86 0.72
CA TYR A 378 -3.15 9.15 2.00
C TYR A 378 -2.94 10.12 3.16
N GLN A 379 -2.27 11.26 2.94
CA GLN A 379 -2.17 12.32 3.96
C GLN A 379 -3.54 12.92 4.29
N GLN A 380 -4.41 13.10 3.29
CA GLN A 380 -5.81 13.48 3.50
C GLN A 380 -6.54 12.42 4.31
N ALA A 381 -6.43 11.15 3.95
CA ALA A 381 -7.04 10.04 4.68
C ALA A 381 -6.63 10.07 6.17
N VAL A 382 -5.34 10.24 6.46
CA VAL A 382 -4.83 10.40 7.83
C VAL A 382 -5.47 11.59 8.54
N ALA A 383 -5.57 12.75 7.87
CA ALA A 383 -6.21 13.95 8.45
C ALA A 383 -7.71 13.74 8.74
N GLU A 384 -8.38 12.83 8.02
CA GLU A 384 -9.78 12.45 8.19
C GLU A 384 -9.98 11.26 9.16
N GLY A 385 -8.89 10.77 9.75
CA GLY A 385 -8.91 9.65 10.69
C GLY A 385 -9.04 8.29 10.02
N VAL A 386 -8.71 8.19 8.74
CA VAL A 386 -8.75 6.95 7.96
C VAL A 386 -7.38 6.29 7.97
N SER A 387 -7.34 4.99 8.25
CA SER A 387 -6.14 4.15 8.12
C SER A 387 -6.10 3.53 6.73
N VAL A 388 -4.98 3.69 6.02
CA VAL A 388 -4.76 3.13 4.67
C VAL A 388 -3.74 2.00 4.76
N PHE A 389 -4.12 0.83 4.26
CA PHE A 389 -3.28 -0.37 4.16
C PHE A 389 -3.00 -0.65 2.69
N VAL A 390 -1.75 -0.84 2.36
CA VAL A 390 -1.32 -1.03 0.97
C VAL A 390 -0.39 -2.24 0.89
N SER A 391 -0.66 -3.13 -0.03
CA SER A 391 0.22 -4.25 -0.36
C SER A 391 1.62 -3.76 -0.74
N SER A 392 2.66 -4.32 -0.12
CA SER A 392 4.03 -3.83 -0.36
C SER A 392 4.57 -4.22 -1.75
N GLY A 393 4.01 -5.25 -2.35
CA GLY A 393 4.40 -5.82 -3.64
C GLY A 393 4.78 -7.30 -3.53
N ASP A 394 4.95 -7.93 -4.69
CA ASP A 394 5.16 -9.36 -4.86
C ASP A 394 6.47 -9.70 -5.59
N GLU A 395 7.42 -8.78 -5.61
CA GLU A 395 8.64 -8.88 -6.44
C GLU A 395 9.94 -8.74 -5.63
N GLY A 396 9.91 -9.05 -4.33
CA GLY A 396 11.08 -8.80 -3.46
C GLY A 396 11.50 -7.33 -3.51
N ALA A 397 12.77 -7.06 -3.74
CA ALA A 397 13.28 -5.70 -3.94
C ALA A 397 13.38 -5.31 -5.43
N ALA A 398 12.57 -5.90 -6.32
CA ALA A 398 12.62 -5.70 -7.78
C ALA A 398 11.27 -5.26 -8.37
N SER A 399 10.57 -4.32 -7.73
CA SER A 399 9.20 -3.94 -8.13
C SER A 399 9.09 -3.41 -9.57
N CYS A 400 10.17 -2.85 -10.15
CA CYS A 400 10.18 -2.43 -11.55
C CYS A 400 10.32 -3.60 -12.54
N ASP A 401 10.68 -4.80 -12.08
CA ASP A 401 10.78 -6.03 -12.89
C ASP A 401 9.59 -6.97 -12.65
N ALA A 402 8.43 -6.46 -12.31
CA ALA A 402 7.28 -7.28 -11.96
C ALA A 402 6.89 -8.27 -13.06
N ASN A 403 6.53 -9.48 -12.63
CA ASN A 403 6.17 -10.60 -13.50
C ASN A 403 7.29 -11.03 -14.47
N GLN A 404 8.55 -10.62 -14.22
CA GLN A 404 9.69 -11.08 -15.00
C GLN A 404 10.29 -12.35 -14.35
N PRO A 405 10.93 -13.20 -15.14
CA PRO A 405 11.63 -14.37 -14.59
C PRO A 405 12.93 -14.00 -13.85
N SER A 406 13.39 -12.74 -13.96
CA SER A 406 14.65 -12.29 -13.40
C SER A 406 14.70 -10.76 -13.30
N ALA A 407 15.24 -10.22 -12.23
CA ALA A 407 15.46 -8.80 -12.07
C ALA A 407 16.53 -8.28 -13.04
N THR A 408 16.27 -7.15 -13.68
CA THR A 408 17.16 -6.49 -14.67
C THR A 408 17.40 -5.01 -14.37
N LEU A 409 16.52 -4.39 -13.59
CA LEU A 409 16.46 -2.95 -13.35
C LEU A 409 17.03 -2.52 -11.98
N GLY A 410 17.45 -3.49 -11.16
CA GLY A 410 18.03 -3.22 -9.85
C GLY A 410 17.00 -3.07 -8.73
N ILE A 411 17.46 -2.58 -7.57
CA ILE A 411 16.65 -2.46 -6.37
C ILE A 411 15.59 -1.36 -6.54
N SER A 412 14.32 -1.72 -6.33
CA SER A 412 13.17 -0.84 -6.49
C SER A 412 11.97 -1.32 -5.67
N ILE A 413 11.07 -0.40 -5.31
CA ILE A 413 9.88 -0.67 -4.52
C ILE A 413 8.62 -0.07 -5.13
N SER A 414 7.45 -0.50 -4.63
CA SER A 414 6.15 0.01 -5.04
C SER A 414 5.92 1.46 -4.58
N GLY A 415 5.59 2.35 -5.52
CA GLY A 415 5.20 3.74 -5.26
C GLY A 415 3.87 3.88 -4.51
N TYR A 416 2.99 2.88 -4.63
CA TYR A 416 1.72 2.84 -3.90
C TYR A 416 1.95 2.62 -2.40
N ALA A 417 2.92 1.79 -2.03
CA ALA A 417 3.19 1.42 -0.64
C ALA A 417 4.20 2.33 0.06
N SER A 418 5.04 3.07 -0.69
CA SER A 418 6.21 3.76 -0.16
C SER A 418 5.92 5.04 0.61
N THR A 419 4.67 5.55 0.61
CA THR A 419 4.39 6.84 1.25
C THR A 419 4.48 6.79 2.79
N PRO A 420 4.76 7.90 3.49
CA PRO A 420 4.79 7.92 4.95
C PRO A 420 3.41 7.90 5.61
N TYR A 421 2.31 7.85 4.85
CA TYR A 421 0.94 8.03 5.35
C TYR A 421 0.08 6.77 5.27
N ASN A 422 0.62 5.66 4.78
CA ASN A 422 -0.02 4.34 4.75
C ASN A 422 0.79 3.32 5.55
N VAL A 423 0.16 2.20 5.88
CA VAL A 423 0.84 0.99 6.32
C VAL A 423 1.17 0.16 5.08
N ALA A 424 2.45 -0.08 4.84
CA ALA A 424 2.92 -1.02 3.82
C ALA A 424 2.90 -2.44 4.41
N VAL A 425 2.12 -3.34 3.82
CA VAL A 425 1.91 -4.69 4.35
C VAL A 425 2.66 -5.70 3.50
N GLY A 426 3.69 -6.33 4.09
CA GLY A 426 4.55 -7.30 3.44
C GLY A 426 4.04 -8.74 3.49
N GLY A 427 4.83 -9.65 2.94
CA GLY A 427 4.49 -11.06 2.78
C GLY A 427 5.44 -12.02 3.49
N THR A 428 4.89 -13.02 4.20
CA THR A 428 5.62 -14.13 4.80
C THR A 428 5.16 -15.48 4.26
N ASP A 429 5.91 -16.53 4.52
CA ASP A 429 5.51 -17.93 4.41
C ASP A 429 5.81 -18.64 5.75
N PHE A 430 5.36 -19.88 5.91
CA PHE A 430 5.61 -20.66 7.12
C PHE A 430 6.86 -21.52 6.99
N GLU A 431 7.65 -21.55 8.07
CA GLU A 431 8.93 -22.26 8.15
C GLU A 431 8.79 -23.77 8.41
N ASP A 432 7.60 -24.24 8.78
CA ASP A 432 7.38 -25.60 9.26
C ASP A 432 7.72 -26.71 8.25
N THR A 433 7.53 -26.45 6.95
CA THR A 433 7.94 -27.38 5.89
C THR A 433 9.48 -27.46 5.80
N TYR A 434 10.19 -26.32 5.85
CA TYR A 434 11.64 -26.28 5.88
C TYR A 434 12.21 -27.03 7.11
N LEU A 435 11.60 -26.82 8.27
CA LEU A 435 11.96 -27.49 9.53
C LEU A 435 11.52 -28.95 9.59
N LYS A 436 10.65 -29.42 8.67
CA LYS A 436 10.01 -30.75 8.66
C LYS A 436 9.14 -30.99 9.91
N GLU A 437 8.45 -29.96 10.37
CA GLU A 437 7.64 -29.94 11.58
C GLU A 437 6.13 -29.71 11.32
N SER A 438 5.65 -29.86 10.06
CA SER A 438 4.26 -29.54 9.68
C SER A 438 3.22 -30.24 10.56
N SER A 439 3.47 -31.50 10.98
CA SER A 439 2.59 -32.22 11.91
C SER A 439 2.49 -31.61 13.32
N THR A 440 3.42 -30.75 13.71
CA THR A 440 3.37 -29.98 14.96
C THR A 440 2.34 -28.87 14.89
N TYR A 441 2.23 -28.23 13.74
CA TYR A 441 1.43 -27.01 13.55
C TYR A 441 0.09 -27.26 12.87
N TRP A 442 -0.01 -28.31 12.05
CA TRP A 442 -1.23 -28.65 11.32
C TRP A 442 -1.86 -29.94 11.86
N SER A 443 -3.18 -30.00 11.81
CA SER A 443 -3.93 -31.21 12.12
C SER A 443 -4.03 -32.08 10.88
N GLY A 444 -3.85 -33.39 11.00
CA GLY A 444 -4.06 -34.32 9.89
C GLY A 444 -5.53 -34.45 9.44
N THR A 445 -6.45 -33.71 10.05
CA THR A 445 -7.87 -33.66 9.69
C THR A 445 -8.40 -32.24 9.85
N ASN A 446 -9.17 -31.79 8.88
CA ASN A 446 -9.83 -30.49 8.93
C ASN A 446 -11.06 -30.52 9.85
N SER A 447 -11.36 -29.38 10.47
CA SER A 447 -12.63 -29.14 11.15
C SER A 447 -13.81 -29.10 10.15
N SER A 448 -15.04 -28.97 10.65
CA SER A 448 -16.22 -28.78 9.79
C SER A 448 -16.20 -27.49 8.98
N THR A 449 -15.34 -26.53 9.36
CA THR A 449 -15.08 -25.26 8.67
C THR A 449 -13.71 -25.21 7.99
N TYR A 450 -13.14 -26.38 7.71
CA TYR A 450 -11.86 -26.60 7.01
C TYR A 450 -10.60 -26.06 7.74
N GLU A 451 -10.70 -25.76 9.01
CA GLU A 451 -9.57 -25.35 9.83
C GLU A 451 -8.69 -26.55 10.21
N SER A 452 -7.36 -26.37 10.11
CA SER A 452 -6.35 -27.36 10.48
C SER A 452 -5.20 -26.78 11.33
N ALA A 453 -4.93 -25.47 11.28
CA ALA A 453 -3.88 -24.83 12.07
C ALA A 453 -4.16 -24.90 13.57
N ARG A 454 -3.12 -25.23 14.36
CA ARG A 454 -3.20 -25.40 15.82
C ARG A 454 -2.88 -24.14 16.62
N GLY A 455 -2.34 -23.11 15.98
CA GLY A 455 -1.91 -21.85 16.59
C GLY A 455 -0.87 -21.17 15.71
N TYR A 456 -0.04 -20.31 16.31
CA TYR A 456 1.01 -19.62 15.61
C TYR A 456 2.03 -20.62 15.02
N ILE A 457 2.43 -20.37 13.79
CA ILE A 457 3.41 -21.13 13.02
C ILE A 457 4.64 -20.24 12.80
N PRO A 458 5.89 -20.72 12.91
CA PRO A 458 7.05 -19.91 12.59
C PRO A 458 6.97 -19.35 11.16
N GLU A 459 7.34 -18.08 10.98
CA GLU A 459 7.27 -17.41 9.70
C GLU A 459 8.66 -17.02 9.20
N ILE A 460 8.84 -17.07 7.89
CA ILE A 460 9.96 -16.61 7.11
C ILE A 460 9.47 -15.62 6.06
N PRO A 461 10.29 -14.77 5.44
CA PRO A 461 9.84 -14.00 4.27
C PRO A 461 9.31 -14.92 3.17
N TRP A 462 8.20 -14.56 2.53
CA TRP A 462 7.78 -15.24 1.32
C TRP A 462 8.80 -15.02 0.21
N ASN A 463 9.29 -16.10 -0.37
CA ASN A 463 10.30 -16.07 -1.43
C ASN A 463 10.24 -17.36 -2.28
N ASP A 464 9.86 -17.23 -3.53
CA ASP A 464 9.74 -18.32 -4.50
C ASP A 464 10.96 -18.40 -5.43
N SER A 465 11.90 -17.45 -5.31
CA SER A 465 13.04 -17.34 -6.21
C SER A 465 14.14 -18.35 -5.90
N CYS A 466 14.81 -18.84 -6.94
CA CYS A 466 16.02 -19.62 -6.79
C CYS A 466 17.13 -18.89 -5.98
N ALA A 467 17.05 -17.56 -5.85
CA ALA A 467 17.99 -16.78 -5.05
C ALA A 467 17.75 -16.92 -3.54
N GLY A 468 16.57 -17.33 -3.11
CA GLY A 468 16.22 -17.56 -1.71
C GLY A 468 17.14 -18.61 -1.07
N LYS A 469 17.88 -18.20 -0.03
CA LYS A 469 18.89 -19.06 0.61
C LYS A 469 18.29 -20.32 1.25
N LEU A 470 17.10 -20.20 1.83
CA LEU A 470 16.42 -21.36 2.43
C LEU A 470 16.01 -22.35 1.33
N LEU A 471 15.44 -21.85 0.23
CA LEU A 471 15.04 -22.68 -0.91
C LEU A 471 16.25 -23.34 -1.57
N ALA A 472 17.29 -22.59 -1.87
CA ALA A 472 18.53 -23.13 -2.43
C ALA A 472 19.15 -24.22 -1.51
N SER A 473 19.16 -23.98 -0.20
CA SER A 473 19.66 -24.93 0.79
C SER A 473 18.83 -26.21 0.85
N TYR A 474 17.50 -26.08 0.79
CA TYR A 474 16.56 -27.22 0.84
C TYR A 474 16.69 -28.10 -0.39
N GLU A 475 16.70 -27.50 -1.58
CA GLU A 475 16.69 -28.21 -2.87
C GLU A 475 18.07 -28.76 -3.28
N SER A 476 19.17 -28.04 -2.96
CA SER A 476 20.52 -28.40 -3.44
C SER A 476 21.50 -28.80 -2.33
N GLY A 477 21.14 -28.59 -1.06
CA GLY A 477 22.03 -28.74 0.07
C GLY A 477 23.06 -27.62 0.21
N SER A 478 22.95 -26.53 -0.56
CA SER A 478 23.82 -25.36 -0.52
C SER A 478 22.99 -24.06 -0.62
N SER A 479 23.30 -23.11 0.24
CA SER A 479 22.64 -21.78 0.20
C SER A 479 23.25 -20.84 -0.86
N VAL A 480 24.22 -21.28 -1.68
CA VAL A 480 24.83 -20.46 -2.72
C VAL A 480 23.98 -20.52 -3.99
N ALA A 481 23.34 -19.42 -4.33
CA ALA A 481 22.45 -19.32 -5.48
C ALA A 481 23.13 -18.85 -6.77
N TYR A 482 24.21 -18.08 -6.68
CA TYR A 482 24.96 -17.45 -7.78
C TYR A 482 26.18 -18.24 -8.23
N GLY A 483 26.77 -17.85 -9.38
CA GLY A 483 27.97 -18.48 -9.98
C GLY A 483 27.62 -19.75 -10.78
N GLU A 484 28.53 -20.23 -11.60
CA GLU A 484 28.31 -21.39 -12.52
C GLU A 484 27.72 -22.64 -11.85
N LYS A 485 27.98 -22.84 -10.56
CA LYS A 485 27.46 -23.96 -9.77
C LYS A 485 26.45 -23.56 -8.74
N GLY A 486 26.06 -22.27 -8.72
CA GLY A 486 24.99 -21.76 -7.85
C GLY A 486 23.62 -22.30 -8.23
N PHE A 487 22.72 -22.34 -7.27
CA PHE A 487 21.40 -22.98 -7.46
C PHE A 487 20.65 -22.40 -8.66
N CYS A 488 20.62 -21.06 -8.86
CA CYS A 488 19.97 -20.42 -10.01
C CYS A 488 20.60 -20.76 -11.39
N ASN A 489 21.74 -21.45 -11.42
CA ASN A 489 22.40 -21.89 -12.65
C ASN A 489 22.38 -23.43 -12.80
N THR A 490 21.48 -24.10 -12.09
CA THR A 490 21.27 -25.55 -12.18
C THR A 490 19.95 -25.86 -12.85
N ALA A 491 19.79 -27.07 -13.42
CA ALA A 491 18.53 -27.51 -14.01
C ALA A 491 17.35 -27.54 -13.02
N THR A 492 17.61 -27.76 -11.73
CA THR A 492 16.58 -27.68 -10.68
C THR A 492 16.23 -26.22 -10.41
N GLY A 493 17.21 -25.35 -10.26
CA GLY A 493 17.01 -23.91 -9.99
C GLY A 493 16.29 -23.19 -11.14
N ASP A 494 16.41 -23.67 -12.38
CA ASP A 494 15.67 -23.13 -13.53
C ASP A 494 14.14 -23.16 -13.33
N GLY A 495 13.63 -24.14 -12.56
CA GLY A 495 12.23 -24.22 -12.17
C GLY A 495 11.76 -23.10 -11.20
N TYR A 496 12.70 -22.40 -10.56
CA TYR A 496 12.46 -21.35 -9.57
C TYR A 496 12.94 -19.96 -10.04
N MET A 497 13.10 -19.78 -11.35
CA MET A 497 13.46 -18.50 -11.94
C MET A 497 12.24 -17.57 -11.91
N THR A 498 12.20 -16.69 -10.92
CA THR A 498 11.12 -15.72 -10.71
C THR A 498 11.58 -14.60 -9.79
N VAL A 499 10.92 -13.46 -9.88
CA VAL A 499 11.00 -12.39 -8.88
C VAL A 499 9.90 -12.46 -7.82
N ASP A 500 9.05 -13.49 -7.82
CA ASP A 500 7.95 -13.62 -6.86
C ASP A 500 8.48 -13.78 -5.44
N SER A 501 8.23 -12.77 -4.62
CA SER A 501 8.66 -12.66 -3.22
C SER A 501 7.95 -11.49 -2.55
N GLY A 502 7.73 -11.52 -1.24
CA GLY A 502 7.21 -10.36 -0.51
C GLY A 502 8.13 -9.15 -0.68
N SER A 503 7.58 -7.99 -1.05
CA SER A 503 8.39 -6.82 -1.41
C SER A 503 8.75 -5.94 -0.22
N GLY A 504 9.96 -5.37 -0.31
CA GLY A 504 10.45 -4.36 0.62
C GLY A 504 11.73 -3.68 0.11
N GLY A 505 12.11 -2.62 0.81
CA GLY A 505 13.29 -1.85 0.45
C GLY A 505 13.16 -0.37 0.81
N PRO A 506 14.20 0.45 0.54
CA PRO A 506 14.17 1.89 0.75
C PRO A 506 13.46 2.62 -0.40
N SER A 507 12.65 3.64 -0.09
CA SER A 507 12.14 4.57 -1.09
C SER A 507 13.29 5.31 -1.75
N ALA A 508 13.35 5.25 -3.08
CA ALA A 508 14.49 5.79 -3.83
C ALA A 508 14.11 6.74 -4.96
N CYS A 509 12.94 6.57 -5.60
CA CYS A 509 12.51 7.39 -6.74
C CYS A 509 11.05 7.87 -6.64
N ALA A 510 10.61 8.23 -5.46
CA ALA A 510 9.29 8.85 -5.25
C ALA A 510 9.19 10.26 -5.86
N LYS A 511 10.31 10.91 -6.09
CA LYS A 511 10.45 12.27 -6.66
C LYS A 511 11.60 12.29 -7.63
N GLY A 512 11.54 13.21 -8.60
CA GLY A 512 12.56 13.34 -9.63
C GLY A 512 12.30 12.40 -10.80
N THR A 513 13.33 12.11 -11.57
CA THR A 513 13.26 11.28 -12.79
C THR A 513 14.43 10.32 -12.81
N ALA A 514 14.16 9.05 -13.02
CA ALA A 514 15.17 8.00 -13.18
C ALA A 514 16.01 8.23 -14.44
N SER A 515 17.25 7.73 -14.44
CA SER A 515 18.04 7.66 -15.66
C SER A 515 17.58 6.47 -16.51
N ALA A 516 17.87 6.53 -17.83
CA ALA A 516 17.53 5.43 -18.74
C ALA A 516 18.25 4.09 -18.44
N LYS A 517 19.17 4.05 -17.46
CA LYS A 517 19.99 2.87 -17.16
C LYS A 517 19.78 2.33 -15.74
N ASP A 518 19.16 3.12 -14.87
CA ASP A 518 19.04 2.80 -13.46
C ASP A 518 17.79 3.51 -12.92
N VAL A 519 16.81 2.74 -12.47
CA VAL A 519 15.49 3.20 -12.02
C VAL A 519 15.52 4.00 -10.72
N THR A 520 16.65 4.07 -10.04
CA THR A 520 16.82 4.83 -8.78
C THR A 520 17.87 5.95 -8.90
N SER A 521 18.49 6.12 -10.07
CA SER A 521 19.50 7.14 -10.33
C SER A 521 18.93 8.43 -10.97
N GLY A 522 19.79 9.26 -11.54
CA GLY A 522 19.37 10.53 -12.15
C GLY A 522 19.07 11.59 -11.11
N SER A 523 17.87 12.14 -11.11
CA SER A 523 17.40 13.10 -10.09
C SER A 523 16.44 12.48 -9.08
N CYS A 524 16.40 11.14 -9.00
CA CYS A 524 15.54 10.40 -8.07
C CYS A 524 15.84 10.72 -6.61
N HIS A 525 14.77 10.84 -5.83
CA HIS A 525 14.80 10.96 -4.38
C HIS A 525 13.60 10.23 -3.76
N GLY A 526 13.85 9.43 -2.73
CA GLY A 526 12.82 8.78 -1.94
C GLY A 526 12.04 9.75 -1.03
N TRP A 527 10.97 9.25 -0.42
CA TRP A 527 10.30 9.93 0.67
C TRP A 527 11.21 10.04 1.88
N ALA A 528 11.14 11.16 2.60
CA ALA A 528 11.89 11.32 3.84
C ALA A 528 11.40 10.32 4.91
N LYS A 529 12.34 9.74 5.67
CA LYS A 529 12.04 8.82 6.77
C LYS A 529 11.20 9.53 7.83
N PRO A 530 10.00 8.99 8.15
CA PRO A 530 9.18 9.55 9.22
C PRO A 530 9.86 9.37 10.58
N LYS A 531 9.66 10.31 11.51
CA LYS A 531 10.24 10.23 12.84
C LYS A 531 9.80 9.00 13.64
N TRP A 532 8.59 8.50 13.36
CA TRP A 532 8.05 7.32 14.02
C TRP A 532 8.72 6.02 13.54
N GLN A 533 9.31 6.01 12.33
CA GLN A 533 10.04 4.85 11.81
C GLN A 533 11.42 4.74 12.50
N SER A 534 11.39 4.41 13.78
CA SER A 534 12.56 4.32 14.63
C SER A 534 12.44 3.08 15.52
N LEU A 535 13.23 2.07 15.23
CA LEU A 535 13.26 0.76 15.89
C LEU A 535 14.66 0.16 15.68
N VAL A 536 15.06 -0.78 16.52
CA VAL A 536 16.27 -1.59 16.28
C VAL A 536 16.13 -2.30 14.93
N GLY A 537 17.14 -2.23 14.08
CA GLY A 537 17.14 -2.77 12.70
C GLY A 537 16.84 -1.71 11.62
N VAL A 538 16.05 -0.68 11.91
CA VAL A 538 15.76 0.40 10.92
C VAL A 538 17.05 1.12 10.53
N PRO A 539 17.40 1.19 9.23
CA PRO A 539 18.61 1.86 8.77
C PRO A 539 18.55 3.38 8.95
N SER A 540 19.73 4.00 9.11
CA SER A 540 19.86 5.46 9.24
C SER A 540 20.15 6.13 7.90
N ASP A 541 19.42 5.76 6.85
CA ASP A 541 19.59 6.24 5.48
C ASP A 541 18.81 7.52 5.17
N GLY A 542 17.83 7.87 6.03
CA GLY A 542 17.04 9.11 5.93
C GLY A 542 15.84 9.03 4.97
N VAL A 543 15.58 7.87 4.38
CA VAL A 543 14.41 7.61 3.51
C VAL A 543 13.41 6.68 4.17
N ARG A 544 12.17 6.72 3.72
CA ARG A 544 11.10 5.80 4.12
C ARG A 544 11.45 4.38 3.68
N ASP A 545 11.33 3.42 4.58
CA ASP A 545 11.57 1.99 4.34
C ASP A 545 10.27 1.20 4.45
N ILE A 546 10.08 0.21 3.59
CA ILE A 546 8.96 -0.72 3.62
C ILE A 546 9.45 -2.18 3.67
N PRO A 547 8.58 -3.13 4.15
CA PRO A 547 7.24 -2.97 4.69
C PRO A 547 7.24 -2.47 6.15
N ASP A 548 6.04 -2.15 6.69
CA ASP A 548 5.88 -1.86 8.11
C ASP A 548 5.64 -3.11 8.93
N VAL A 549 4.72 -3.96 8.47
CA VAL A 549 4.29 -5.21 9.12
C VAL A 549 4.04 -6.23 8.02
N SER A 550 4.29 -7.51 8.26
CA SER A 550 4.04 -8.59 7.29
C SER A 550 3.05 -9.61 7.83
N LEU A 551 2.37 -10.29 6.92
CA LEU A 551 1.50 -11.43 7.19
C LEU A 551 1.72 -12.51 6.13
N PHE A 552 1.16 -13.71 6.35
CA PHE A 552 1.23 -14.80 5.37
C PHE A 552 0.71 -14.36 3.99
N ALA A 553 1.49 -14.63 2.93
CA ALA A 553 1.25 -14.21 1.55
C ALA A 553 1.62 -15.26 0.49
N ALA A 554 2.17 -16.41 0.91
CA ALA A 554 2.77 -17.35 -0.02
C ALA A 554 1.75 -18.03 -0.96
N ASN A 555 2.24 -18.45 -2.13
CA ASN A 555 1.45 -19.03 -3.22
C ASN A 555 1.75 -20.52 -3.49
N GLY A 556 2.43 -21.23 -2.59
CA GLY A 556 2.52 -22.68 -2.59
C GLY A 556 3.91 -23.32 -2.67
N VAL A 557 5.01 -22.59 -2.77
CA VAL A 557 6.37 -23.18 -2.87
C VAL A 557 6.67 -24.05 -1.65
N TRP A 558 6.38 -23.59 -0.44
CA TRP A 558 6.52 -24.38 0.78
C TRP A 558 5.29 -25.21 1.16
N GLY A 559 4.30 -25.31 0.24
CA GLY A 559 3.05 -26.06 0.45
C GLY A 559 1.91 -25.26 1.06
N HIS A 560 2.08 -23.95 1.30
CA HIS A 560 1.11 -23.08 1.92
C HIS A 560 0.57 -22.06 0.90
N TYR A 561 -0.75 -21.84 0.91
CA TYR A 561 -1.43 -20.92 -0.01
C TYR A 561 -2.81 -20.56 0.54
N TYR A 562 -3.39 -19.49 0.06
CA TYR A 562 -4.78 -19.14 0.32
C TYR A 562 -5.76 -19.84 -0.64
N VAL A 563 -6.99 -20.06 -0.17
CA VAL A 563 -8.12 -20.57 -0.97
C VAL A 563 -9.26 -19.57 -0.94
N TYR A 564 -9.84 -19.28 -2.08
CA TYR A 564 -10.93 -18.31 -2.22
C TYR A 564 -12.01 -18.78 -3.19
N CYS A 565 -13.22 -18.23 -3.02
CA CYS A 565 -14.38 -18.58 -3.83
C CYS A 565 -14.48 -17.63 -5.02
N PHE A 566 -14.06 -18.07 -6.19
CA PHE A 566 -14.05 -17.28 -7.41
C PHE A 566 -14.70 -18.07 -8.53
N SER A 567 -15.86 -17.60 -9.04
CA SER A 567 -16.69 -18.38 -9.97
C SER A 567 -16.65 -17.89 -11.42
N ASP A 568 -15.83 -16.89 -11.74
CA ASP A 568 -15.67 -16.42 -13.13
C ASP A 568 -14.88 -17.43 -13.97
N PRO A 569 -15.54 -18.12 -14.94
CA PRO A 569 -14.87 -19.12 -15.76
C PRO A 569 -13.93 -18.50 -16.80
N ASP A 570 -14.11 -17.25 -17.17
CA ASP A 570 -13.32 -16.56 -18.20
C ASP A 570 -11.95 -16.13 -17.62
N ASN A 571 -11.89 -15.89 -16.31
CA ASN A 571 -10.69 -15.50 -15.58
C ASN A 571 -10.12 -16.63 -14.67
N GLY A 572 -10.35 -17.89 -15.02
CA GLY A 572 -9.76 -19.04 -14.33
C GLY A 572 -10.49 -19.51 -13.07
N GLY A 573 -11.63 -18.94 -12.77
CA GLY A 573 -12.49 -19.33 -11.67
C GLY A 573 -13.25 -20.63 -11.92
N SER A 574 -13.86 -21.15 -10.88
CA SER A 574 -14.68 -22.36 -10.93
C SER A 574 -15.84 -22.28 -9.94
N SER A 575 -16.90 -23.08 -10.20
CA SER A 575 -18.08 -23.08 -9.34
C SER A 575 -17.75 -23.36 -7.87
N CYS A 576 -18.11 -22.44 -6.99
CA CYS A 576 -17.94 -22.54 -5.54
C CYS A 576 -18.94 -23.52 -4.85
N ASN A 577 -19.76 -24.22 -5.62
CA ASN A 577 -20.68 -25.23 -5.06
C ASN A 577 -19.94 -26.50 -4.60
N GLN A 578 -18.71 -26.70 -5.03
CA GLN A 578 -17.88 -27.85 -4.68
C GLN A 578 -17.18 -27.67 -3.31
N SER A 579 -16.33 -28.65 -2.96
CA SER A 579 -15.43 -28.51 -1.80
C SER A 579 -14.43 -27.39 -2.01
N PRO A 580 -14.07 -26.61 -0.98
CA PRO A 580 -13.01 -25.60 -1.07
C PRO A 580 -11.67 -26.14 -1.61
N SER A 581 -11.40 -27.42 -1.50
CA SER A 581 -10.21 -28.06 -2.11
C SER A 581 -10.16 -27.95 -3.66
N ASN A 582 -11.28 -27.62 -4.30
CA ASN A 582 -11.40 -27.45 -5.75
C ASN A 582 -11.60 -25.96 -6.14
N TRP A 583 -11.52 -25.05 -5.19
CA TRP A 583 -11.65 -23.62 -5.43
C TRP A 583 -10.35 -23.03 -5.98
N ALA A 584 -10.39 -21.78 -6.41
CA ALA A 584 -9.22 -21.03 -6.76
C ALA A 584 -8.28 -20.89 -5.56
N SER A 585 -6.98 -20.84 -5.83
CA SER A 585 -5.96 -20.72 -4.80
C SER A 585 -4.80 -19.85 -5.28
N ALA A 586 -4.25 -19.06 -4.35
CA ALA A 586 -3.27 -18.03 -4.66
C ALA A 586 -2.45 -17.63 -3.42
N GLY A 587 -1.51 -16.73 -3.64
CA GLY A 587 -0.83 -15.91 -2.66
C GLY A 587 -0.69 -14.49 -3.17
N GLY A 588 0.21 -13.73 -2.59
CA GLY A 588 0.46 -12.33 -2.88
C GLY A 588 0.15 -11.43 -1.70
N THR A 589 0.78 -10.27 -1.68
CA THR A 589 0.54 -9.28 -0.63
C THR A 589 -0.86 -8.66 -0.71
N SER A 590 -1.60 -8.91 -1.79
CA SER A 590 -3.03 -8.63 -1.91
C SER A 590 -3.91 -9.28 -0.85
N PHE A 591 -3.48 -10.39 -0.27
CA PHE A 591 -4.18 -10.96 0.88
C PHE A 591 -3.84 -10.22 2.18
N THR A 592 -2.63 -9.72 2.32
CA THR A 592 -2.13 -9.18 3.59
C THR A 592 -2.71 -7.82 3.94
N ALA A 593 -2.89 -6.94 2.95
CA ALA A 593 -3.46 -5.61 3.14
C ALA A 593 -4.90 -5.67 3.66
N PRO A 594 -5.86 -6.39 3.05
CA PRO A 594 -7.22 -6.49 3.55
C PRO A 594 -7.32 -7.25 4.88
N ILE A 595 -6.46 -8.25 5.13
CA ILE A 595 -6.39 -8.93 6.42
C ILE A 595 -5.97 -7.96 7.53
N LEU A 596 -4.91 -7.16 7.30
CA LEU A 596 -4.45 -6.20 8.31
C LEU A 596 -5.45 -5.05 8.49
N ALA A 597 -6.13 -4.59 7.43
CA ALA A 597 -7.25 -3.67 7.52
C ALA A 597 -8.39 -4.25 8.38
N GLY A 598 -8.68 -5.53 8.22
CA GLY A 598 -9.63 -6.26 9.05
C GLY A 598 -9.20 -6.32 10.52
N ILE A 599 -7.93 -6.64 10.80
CA ILE A 599 -7.39 -6.62 12.18
C ILE A 599 -7.50 -5.21 12.77
N GLN A 600 -7.16 -4.18 12.00
CA GLN A 600 -7.30 -2.79 12.45
C GLN A 600 -8.76 -2.38 12.67
N ALA A 601 -9.73 -2.99 11.97
CA ALA A 601 -11.14 -2.77 12.26
C ALA A 601 -11.53 -3.19 13.67
N LEU A 602 -10.88 -4.21 14.24
CA LEU A 602 -11.08 -4.61 15.63
C LEU A 602 -10.47 -3.59 16.61
N VAL A 603 -9.34 -2.99 16.24
CA VAL A 603 -8.75 -1.85 16.98
C VAL A 603 -9.70 -0.66 16.94
N VAL A 604 -10.19 -0.28 15.76
CA VAL A 604 -11.11 0.85 15.59
C VAL A 604 -12.44 0.60 16.31
N GLN A 605 -12.96 -0.63 16.31
CA GLN A 605 -14.14 -0.99 17.09
C GLN A 605 -13.96 -0.70 18.59
N LYS A 606 -12.77 -0.87 19.12
CA LYS A 606 -12.47 -0.70 20.54
C LYS A 606 -12.05 0.74 20.89
N TRP A 607 -11.22 1.37 20.06
CA TRP A 607 -10.52 2.61 20.38
C TRP A 607 -10.93 3.82 19.53
N GLY A 608 -11.83 3.61 18.54
CA GLY A 608 -12.21 4.64 17.57
C GLY A 608 -11.19 4.78 16.42
N ARG A 609 -11.44 5.73 15.52
CA ARG A 609 -10.57 6.01 14.36
C ARG A 609 -9.15 6.35 14.79
N GLN A 610 -8.16 5.88 14.00
CA GLN A 610 -6.76 6.03 14.34
C GLN A 610 -5.96 6.89 13.34
N GLY A 611 -6.46 7.13 12.12
CA GLY A 611 -5.64 7.71 11.07
C GLY A 611 -4.47 6.79 10.73
N ASN A 612 -3.25 7.30 10.64
CA ASN A 612 -2.07 6.45 10.42
C ASN A 612 -1.72 5.66 11.70
N PRO A 613 -1.84 4.32 11.71
CA PRO A 613 -1.52 3.52 12.90
C PRO A 613 -0.02 3.28 13.10
N ASN A 614 0.83 3.53 12.09
CA ASN A 614 2.27 3.27 12.17
C ASN A 614 2.97 3.88 13.39
N PRO A 615 2.71 5.15 13.79
CA PRO A 615 3.30 5.70 15.01
C PRO A 615 3.06 4.82 16.24
N ILE A 616 1.91 4.18 16.34
CA ILE A 616 1.56 3.30 17.46
C ILE A 616 2.20 1.92 17.28
N TYR A 617 2.21 1.35 16.06
CA TYR A 617 2.87 0.08 15.78
C TYR A 617 4.36 0.15 16.14
N TYR A 618 5.07 1.15 15.63
CA TYR A 618 6.50 1.34 15.92
C TYR A 618 6.77 1.65 17.40
N LYS A 619 5.88 2.37 18.07
CA LYS A 619 5.98 2.63 19.51
C LYS A 619 5.86 1.34 20.32
N ILE A 620 4.88 0.48 20.01
CA ILE A 620 4.69 -0.82 20.65
C ILE A 620 5.92 -1.70 20.41
N ALA A 621 6.34 -1.83 19.14
CA ALA A 621 7.49 -2.64 18.76
C ALA A 621 8.78 -2.16 19.42
N ASN A 622 9.02 -0.85 19.48
CA ASN A 622 10.21 -0.28 20.14
C ASN A 622 10.20 -0.56 21.66
N SER A 623 9.03 -0.47 22.29
CA SER A 623 8.88 -0.84 23.70
C SER A 623 9.11 -2.33 23.94
N GLU A 624 8.72 -3.18 22.97
CA GLU A 624 8.82 -4.63 23.06
C GLU A 624 10.25 -5.12 22.75
N TYR A 625 10.85 -4.68 21.63
CA TYR A 625 12.15 -5.15 21.16
C TYR A 625 13.32 -4.45 21.87
N GLY A 626 13.13 -3.21 22.34
CA GLY A 626 14.20 -2.42 22.92
C GLY A 626 15.34 -2.17 21.93
N SER A 627 16.57 -2.06 22.42
CA SER A 627 17.75 -1.73 21.60
C SER A 627 18.47 -2.96 21.02
N LYS A 628 18.02 -4.18 21.29
CA LYS A 628 18.73 -5.45 20.93
C LYS A 628 17.83 -6.52 20.33
N GLY A 629 16.55 -6.22 20.08
CA GLY A 629 15.55 -7.23 19.80
C GLY A 629 15.11 -7.97 21.09
N LYS A 630 14.12 -8.81 20.96
CA LYS A 630 13.57 -9.61 22.08
C LYS A 630 13.47 -11.08 21.67
N SER A 631 14.47 -11.86 22.06
CA SER A 631 14.56 -13.29 21.69
C SER A 631 13.32 -14.11 22.02
N SER A 632 12.54 -13.75 23.05
CA SER A 632 11.29 -14.43 23.38
C SER A 632 10.12 -14.10 22.43
N CYS A 633 10.27 -13.10 21.56
CA CYS A 633 9.31 -12.76 20.51
C CYS A 633 9.81 -13.18 19.11
N ASN A 634 10.90 -13.92 19.01
CA ASN A 634 11.40 -14.45 17.75
C ASN A 634 10.40 -15.46 17.17
N SER A 635 10.02 -15.24 15.90
CA SER A 635 9.07 -16.07 15.14
C SER A 635 9.51 -17.56 15.11
N SER A 636 10.80 -17.85 14.97
CA SER A 636 11.32 -19.22 14.90
C SER A 636 11.11 -20.03 16.17
N LEU A 637 10.61 -19.43 17.27
CA LEU A 637 10.18 -20.18 18.46
C LEU A 637 8.83 -20.87 18.25
N GLY A 638 8.05 -20.49 17.23
CA GLY A 638 6.77 -21.08 16.89
C GLY A 638 5.81 -21.10 18.08
N LYS A 639 5.31 -22.28 18.45
CA LYS A 639 4.38 -22.44 19.59
C LYS A 639 4.95 -21.99 20.93
N ASP A 640 6.26 -21.85 21.07
CA ASP A 640 6.97 -21.47 22.29
C ASP A 640 7.28 -19.96 22.35
N VAL A 641 6.85 -19.16 21.34
CA VAL A 641 6.93 -17.71 21.37
C VAL A 641 6.14 -17.17 22.56
N ALA A 642 6.67 -16.13 23.23
CA ALA A 642 6.03 -15.62 24.43
C ALA A 642 4.65 -15.06 24.13
N SER A 643 3.63 -15.52 24.85
CA SER A 643 2.22 -15.14 24.66
C SER A 643 1.93 -13.65 24.91
N SER A 644 2.88 -12.91 25.47
CA SER A 644 2.78 -11.47 25.72
C SER A 644 3.26 -10.62 24.54
N CYS A 645 3.90 -11.21 23.53
CA CYS A 645 4.40 -10.47 22.38
C CYS A 645 3.23 -9.94 21.52
N VAL A 646 3.34 -8.69 21.11
CA VAL A 646 2.42 -8.07 20.14
C VAL A 646 2.92 -8.36 18.73
N PHE A 647 4.24 -8.24 18.53
CA PHE A 647 4.89 -8.55 17.26
C PHE A 647 5.79 -9.78 17.42
N TYR A 648 5.88 -10.55 16.34
CA TYR A 648 6.77 -11.69 16.22
C TYR A 648 7.87 -11.36 15.24
N ASP A 649 9.09 -11.26 15.76
CA ASP A 649 10.31 -10.87 15.04
C ASP A 649 10.74 -12.00 14.09
N VAL A 650 10.60 -11.81 12.79
CA VAL A 650 11.00 -12.77 11.76
C VAL A 650 12.49 -12.58 11.48
N THR A 651 13.30 -13.57 11.78
CA THR A 651 14.78 -13.44 11.74
C THR A 651 15.50 -14.45 10.85
N ALA A 652 14.73 -15.32 10.19
CA ALA A 652 15.25 -16.36 9.29
C ALA A 652 14.76 -16.13 7.87
N GLY A 653 15.59 -16.48 6.88
CA GLY A 653 15.27 -16.36 5.46
C GLY A 653 15.63 -15.00 4.86
N ASP A 654 15.19 -14.77 3.65
CA ASP A 654 15.41 -13.56 2.86
C ASP A 654 14.32 -13.43 1.78
N MET A 655 14.20 -12.24 1.20
CA MET A 655 13.36 -11.97 0.04
C MET A 655 14.17 -11.78 -1.24
N ASP A 656 15.42 -12.27 -1.29
CA ASP A 656 16.34 -12.07 -2.40
C ASP A 656 15.86 -12.77 -3.66
N VAL A 657 15.98 -12.09 -4.80
CA VAL A 657 15.53 -12.64 -6.09
C VAL A 657 16.67 -12.75 -7.09
N ASN A 658 16.54 -13.65 -8.06
CA ASN A 658 17.55 -13.81 -9.10
C ASN A 658 17.58 -12.60 -10.04
N CYS A 659 18.76 -12.33 -10.60
CA CYS A 659 19.00 -11.20 -11.50
C CYS A 659 19.89 -11.55 -12.69
N THR A 660 19.66 -10.82 -13.79
CA THR A 660 20.51 -10.81 -14.99
C THR A 660 20.95 -9.40 -15.39
N GLY A 661 20.51 -8.38 -14.64
CA GLY A 661 20.83 -6.99 -14.86
C GLY A 661 22.31 -6.63 -14.66
N SER A 662 22.61 -5.35 -14.86
CA SER A 662 23.96 -4.77 -14.70
C SER A 662 24.09 -3.89 -13.45
N HIS A 663 22.99 -3.69 -12.71
CA HIS A 663 22.91 -2.90 -11.48
C HIS A 663 22.32 -3.73 -10.37
N ASP A 664 22.87 -3.58 -9.17
CA ASP A 664 22.43 -4.30 -7.97
C ASP A 664 22.34 -5.82 -8.17
N CYS A 665 23.22 -6.37 -9.03
CA CYS A 665 23.19 -7.77 -9.42
C CYS A 665 24.58 -8.40 -9.21
N TYR A 666 24.73 -9.19 -8.14
CA TYR A 666 25.98 -9.93 -7.91
C TYR A 666 26.00 -11.19 -8.75
N ARG A 667 26.78 -11.16 -9.84
CA ARG A 667 26.91 -12.24 -10.82
C ARG A 667 28.39 -12.47 -11.18
N PRO A 668 29.19 -13.12 -10.29
CA PRO A 668 30.61 -13.32 -10.52
C PRO A 668 30.90 -14.24 -11.70
N SER A 669 30.01 -15.18 -12.04
CA SER A 669 30.06 -16.09 -13.19
C SER A 669 28.68 -16.74 -13.37
N GLY A 670 28.43 -17.41 -14.52
CA GLY A 670 27.13 -17.98 -14.85
C GLY A 670 26.19 -16.98 -15.54
N GLU A 671 25.01 -17.44 -15.86
CA GLU A 671 23.96 -16.62 -16.53
C GLU A 671 23.14 -15.83 -15.53
N ASN A 672 22.87 -16.41 -14.36
CA ASN A 672 22.02 -15.83 -13.32
C ASN A 672 22.84 -15.47 -12.09
N GLY A 673 22.59 -14.29 -11.54
CA GLY A 673 23.08 -13.78 -10.27
C GLY A 673 21.99 -13.70 -9.22
N VAL A 674 22.27 -13.00 -8.13
CA VAL A 674 21.34 -12.66 -7.05
C VAL A 674 21.27 -11.14 -6.89
N LEU A 675 20.08 -10.61 -6.61
CA LEU A 675 19.90 -9.19 -6.39
C LEU A 675 20.67 -8.77 -5.13
N SER A 676 21.47 -7.72 -5.23
CA SER A 676 22.43 -7.41 -4.18
C SER A 676 22.67 -5.91 -4.09
N THR A 677 22.82 -5.38 -2.90
CA THR A 677 23.22 -3.97 -2.68
C THR A 677 24.64 -3.65 -3.14
N SER A 678 25.31 -4.62 -3.81
CA SER A 678 26.68 -4.48 -4.33
C SER A 678 26.91 -5.41 -5.52
N ASP A 679 27.30 -4.86 -6.68
CA ASP A 679 27.65 -5.65 -7.88
C ASP A 679 28.92 -6.50 -7.70
N SER A 680 29.74 -6.21 -6.69
CA SER A 680 31.04 -6.84 -6.45
C SER A 680 31.09 -7.88 -5.34
N SER A 681 30.02 -8.02 -4.58
CA SER A 681 29.93 -8.96 -3.44
C SER A 681 28.47 -9.35 -3.17
N ASP A 682 28.28 -10.58 -2.67
CA ASP A 682 26.97 -11.04 -2.20
C ASP A 682 26.56 -10.27 -0.93
N LYS A 683 25.59 -9.36 -1.10
CA LYS A 683 24.89 -8.62 -0.05
C LYS A 683 23.41 -8.61 -0.39
N PRO A 684 22.69 -9.68 -0.04
CA PRO A 684 21.29 -9.89 -0.46
C PRO A 684 20.38 -8.68 -0.26
N ALA A 685 19.49 -8.48 -1.17
CA ALA A 685 18.49 -7.43 -1.12
C ALA A 685 17.08 -8.04 -0.93
N PHE A 686 16.61 -8.40 0.30
CA PHE A 686 17.25 -8.23 1.61
C PHE A 686 17.02 -9.48 2.47
N SER A 687 17.87 -9.66 3.50
CA SER A 687 17.68 -10.74 4.48
C SER A 687 16.84 -10.31 5.67
N ALA A 688 16.08 -11.26 6.24
CA ALA A 688 15.48 -11.09 7.56
C ALA A 688 16.57 -10.99 8.65
N ALA A 689 16.30 -10.21 9.69
CA ALA A 689 17.26 -9.93 10.76
C ALA A 689 16.53 -9.62 12.08
N THR A 690 17.29 -9.54 13.20
CA THR A 690 16.71 -9.15 14.48
C THR A 690 16.20 -7.70 14.49
N GLY A 691 14.97 -7.51 14.88
CA GLY A 691 14.30 -6.22 14.90
C GLY A 691 13.64 -5.93 13.56
N TRP A 692 13.61 -4.66 13.17
CA TRP A 692 13.06 -4.29 11.87
C TRP A 692 14.03 -4.67 10.73
N ASP A 693 13.48 -5.21 9.64
CA ASP A 693 14.23 -5.47 8.40
C ASP A 693 13.39 -5.19 7.15
N PHE A 694 14.04 -5.12 5.98
CA PHE A 694 13.37 -4.86 4.71
C PHE A 694 12.50 -6.03 4.20
N ALA A 695 12.70 -7.23 4.70
CA ALA A 695 11.97 -8.41 4.24
C ALA A 695 10.59 -8.54 4.91
N THR A 696 10.47 -8.12 6.19
CA THR A 696 9.26 -8.32 6.98
C THR A 696 8.82 -7.12 7.83
N GLY A 697 9.56 -6.01 7.80
CA GLY A 697 9.26 -4.84 8.62
C GLY A 697 9.46 -5.13 10.12
N ILE A 698 8.48 -4.78 10.93
CA ILE A 698 8.46 -5.12 12.36
C ILE A 698 8.36 -6.65 12.59
N GLY A 699 7.96 -7.40 11.57
CA GLY A 699 7.61 -8.82 11.63
C GLY A 699 6.11 -9.05 11.54
N THR A 700 5.64 -10.21 12.03
CA THR A 700 4.21 -10.55 12.05
C THR A 700 3.59 -10.23 13.41
N LEU A 701 2.29 -10.52 13.63
CA LEU A 701 1.62 -9.98 14.81
C LEU A 701 0.69 -10.98 15.53
N ASN A 702 0.44 -10.70 16.81
CA ASN A 702 -0.63 -11.26 17.61
C ASN A 702 -1.78 -10.25 17.71
N ALA A 703 -2.84 -10.48 16.96
CA ALA A 703 -3.96 -9.55 16.88
C ALA A 703 -4.64 -9.30 18.23
N TYR A 704 -4.74 -10.31 19.09
CA TYR A 704 -5.32 -10.14 20.43
C TYR A 704 -4.52 -9.13 21.25
N ASN A 705 -3.20 -9.28 21.30
CA ASN A 705 -2.34 -8.39 22.06
C ASN A 705 -2.31 -6.99 21.45
N LEU A 706 -2.32 -6.88 20.11
CA LEU A 706 -2.39 -5.60 19.42
C LEU A 706 -3.66 -4.84 19.77
N VAL A 707 -4.84 -5.46 19.65
CA VAL A 707 -6.14 -4.83 19.92
C VAL A 707 -6.27 -4.41 21.40
N PHE A 708 -5.66 -5.18 22.32
CA PHE A 708 -5.70 -4.87 23.77
C PHE A 708 -4.50 -4.07 24.26
N SER A 709 -3.60 -3.63 23.37
CA SER A 709 -2.55 -2.70 23.76
C SER A 709 -3.14 -1.40 24.35
N LYS A 710 -2.47 -0.84 25.35
CA LYS A 710 -2.84 0.44 25.96
C LYS A 710 -2.24 1.65 25.26
N ASP A 711 -1.46 1.39 24.21
CA ASP A 711 -0.81 2.44 23.45
C ASP A 711 -1.77 3.14 22.47
N TRP A 712 -2.86 2.46 22.13
CA TRP A 712 -3.96 3.06 21.35
C TRP A 712 -4.63 4.24 22.05
#